data_bc446b6edc6fd223aaca8499edcbff34
#
_entry.id   bc446b6edc6fd223aaca8499edcbff34
#
_cell.length_a   1.000
_cell.length_b   1.000
_cell.length_c   1.000
_cell.angle_alpha   90.00
_cell.angle_beta   90.00
_cell.angle_gamma   90.00
#
_symmetry.space_group_name_H-M   'P 1'
#
loop_
_entity.id
_entity.type
_entity.pdbx_description
1 polymer ?
#
loop_
_entity_poly.entity_id
_entity_poly.type
_entity_poly.pdbx_seq_one_letter_code
_entity_poly.pdbx_strand_id
1 'polypeptide(L)'
;MDVKRLRNPFFSRQRIVAPACFYGRQRELEALYSAIATHQCRSVIGERKLGKSSLLAALARPATMERFGLDPARTVFLTIDLEGMASARREDFWIEVLDGLVAALPPGTVHDQAEGLVDGGEVRFTTLRRLLRRVRDASLDLVLALDEFEGLAHNPSFAPDFYGELRSLAGEMGVVYLTASKRGLYDLTYQDSATLSSPFFNIFSELRLGLMPDDEARGLLTTLSQQGQGPGFCEEEVDLGLELAGPHPFFLQVAGFHLYEMAGRGRPHSPGAYDQMARRFNAEAEDHYRYLWSQLDGEEQQALLSPNEVSDSARKGLLAKALIRSEQEPSPDASLEADQARGQLPRRFVPFGHAFAIFVEGKRHEGRPASTATTATGAAAARQASDLTGKQLGNYRVLAALGQGGMAKVYKGYQPLLDRYVAIKVLAAHLTGDEEFRARFQREAAAIAKLRHPNIVQVHDFGVEGQVYYMVMEYIAGDSLKTRMRAARDAGERLPPEEIIELLRGLASALDYAHERSIIHRDMKPANIMLRIEEGGRGNPLPTPVLTDFGVAKILEGVQFTGTGMTIGTPDYMAPEQGSGQEVTYSADLYSLGVIVYEMLVGELPFTADTPVAVLLQHISATPPPIHLRAPDLPPALDNVLERALAKKPEERYPNGAALVEAVQQAWGLAPRAGGLR
;
A
#
# COMPACT_ATOMS: atom_id res chain seq x y z
N MET A 1 14.22 17.71 29.38
CA MET A 1 13.73 17.92 27.98
C MET A 1 12.24 17.65 27.98
N ASP A 2 11.43 18.69 27.81
CA ASP A 2 9.98 18.54 27.72
C ASP A 2 9.63 17.66 26.50
N VAL A 3 9.17 16.45 26.77
CA VAL A 3 8.57 15.59 25.76
C VAL A 3 7.31 16.31 25.28
N LYS A 4 7.36 16.95 24.10
CA LYS A 4 6.14 17.46 23.45
C LYS A 4 5.16 16.28 23.36
N ARG A 5 4.09 16.32 24.16
CA ARG A 5 3.04 15.30 24.14
C ARG A 5 2.53 15.14 22.71
N LEU A 6 2.53 13.91 22.21
CA LEU A 6 2.07 13.60 20.86
C LEU A 6 0.58 13.91 20.73
N ARG A 7 0.16 14.50 19.60
CA ARG A 7 -1.25 14.85 19.34
C ARG A 7 -2.12 13.60 19.33
N ASN A 8 -1.67 12.53 18.65
CA ASN A 8 -2.23 11.19 18.72
C ASN A 8 -1.06 10.18 18.73
N PRO A 9 -0.84 9.39 19.77
CA PRO A 9 0.31 8.50 19.89
C PRO A 9 0.23 7.27 18.97
N PHE A 10 -0.95 6.97 18.39
CA PHE A 10 -1.21 5.83 17.51
C PHE A 10 -1.18 6.20 16.02
N PHE A 11 -0.54 7.30 15.64
CA PHE A 11 -0.56 7.80 14.25
C PHE A 11 0.28 6.96 13.29
N SER A 12 1.21 6.12 13.77
CA SER A 12 2.18 5.43 12.93
C SER A 12 1.58 4.22 12.22
N ARG A 13 1.58 4.25 10.89
CA ARG A 13 1.25 3.13 9.99
C ARG A 13 2.50 2.50 9.37
N GLN A 14 3.67 3.07 9.64
CA GLN A 14 4.99 2.67 9.17
C GLN A 14 5.84 2.15 10.33
N ARG A 15 7.15 1.92 10.07
CA ARG A 15 8.13 1.57 11.08
C ARG A 15 8.12 2.59 12.23
N ILE A 16 8.01 2.10 13.46
CA ILE A 16 8.01 2.93 14.66
C ILE A 16 9.47 3.28 15.01
N VAL A 17 9.86 4.51 14.69
CA VAL A 17 11.20 5.03 15.01
C VAL A 17 11.20 5.77 16.35
N ALA A 18 10.12 6.47 16.69
CA ALA A 18 10.02 7.23 17.93
C ALA A 18 10.03 6.28 19.16
N PRO A 19 10.97 6.46 20.13
CA PRO A 19 11.07 5.58 21.30
C PRO A 19 9.78 5.49 22.12
N ALA A 20 9.09 6.61 22.28
CA ALA A 20 7.84 6.70 23.04
C ALA A 20 6.68 5.89 22.42
N CYS A 21 6.72 5.59 21.12
CA CYS A 21 5.66 4.88 20.42
C CYS A 21 5.91 3.37 20.28
N PHE A 22 7.11 2.88 20.64
CA PHE A 22 7.43 1.45 20.63
C PHE A 22 7.12 0.83 21.97
N TYR A 23 6.31 -0.23 21.97
CA TYR A 23 5.88 -0.92 23.18
C TYR A 23 5.88 -2.44 22.98
N GLY A 24 6.20 -3.19 24.06
CA GLY A 24 6.19 -4.65 24.06
C GLY A 24 7.42 -5.29 23.40
N ARG A 25 7.28 -6.54 23.04
CA ARG A 25 8.33 -7.36 22.41
C ARG A 25 9.56 -7.58 23.31
N GLN A 26 9.33 -7.67 24.63
CA GLN A 26 10.42 -7.79 25.60
C GLN A 26 11.21 -9.08 25.41
N ARG A 27 10.53 -10.21 25.18
CA ARG A 27 11.16 -11.52 24.98
C ARG A 27 12.02 -11.55 23.71
N GLU A 28 11.51 -10.97 22.63
CA GLU A 28 12.23 -10.89 21.37
C GLU A 28 13.44 -9.96 21.48
N LEU A 29 13.33 -8.84 22.19
CA LEU A 29 14.45 -7.96 22.49
C LEU A 29 15.53 -8.68 23.29
N GLU A 30 15.16 -9.38 24.37
CA GLU A 30 16.08 -10.17 25.20
C GLU A 30 16.82 -11.23 24.37
N ALA A 31 16.10 -11.97 23.53
CA ALA A 31 16.68 -13.00 22.66
C ALA A 31 17.66 -12.42 21.64
N LEU A 32 17.35 -11.26 21.07
CA LEU A 32 18.20 -10.60 20.07
C LEU A 32 19.44 -9.97 20.74
N TYR A 33 19.30 -9.31 21.88
CA TYR A 33 20.43 -8.76 22.62
C TYR A 33 21.35 -9.85 23.18
N SER A 34 20.80 -10.97 23.64
CA SER A 34 21.60 -12.14 24.04
C SER A 34 22.40 -12.69 22.86
N ALA A 35 21.79 -12.73 21.66
CA ALA A 35 22.49 -13.16 20.46
C ALA A 35 23.62 -12.18 20.07
N ILE A 36 23.38 -10.87 20.13
CA ILE A 36 24.41 -9.85 19.85
C ILE A 36 25.57 -10.02 20.85
N ALA A 37 25.29 -10.12 22.16
CA ALA A 37 26.31 -10.29 23.19
C ALA A 37 27.14 -11.56 23.07
N THR A 38 26.60 -12.60 22.40
CA THR A 38 27.30 -13.89 22.15
C THR A 38 27.78 -14.02 20.70
N HIS A 39 27.79 -12.95 19.92
CA HIS A 39 28.19 -12.93 18.50
C HIS A 39 27.47 -13.97 17.64
N GLN A 40 26.18 -14.19 17.90
CA GLN A 40 25.33 -15.10 17.13
C GLN A 40 24.43 -14.34 16.16
N CYS A 41 24.31 -14.83 14.93
CA CYS A 41 23.40 -14.24 13.95
C CYS A 41 21.97 -14.75 14.15
N ARG A 42 20.99 -13.85 13.96
CA ARG A 42 19.57 -14.16 14.07
C ARG A 42 18.78 -13.75 12.81
N SER A 43 17.83 -14.58 12.43
CA SER A 43 16.86 -14.27 11.39
C SER A 43 15.48 -14.06 12.01
N VAL A 44 14.96 -12.86 11.93
CA VAL A 44 13.62 -12.48 12.40
C VAL A 44 12.62 -12.72 11.26
N ILE A 45 11.78 -13.72 11.41
CA ILE A 45 10.82 -14.15 10.38
C ILE A 45 9.42 -13.80 10.85
N GLY A 46 8.61 -13.22 9.96
CA GLY A 46 7.20 -12.92 10.25
C GLY A 46 6.51 -12.19 9.12
N GLU A 47 5.19 -12.24 9.11
CA GLU A 47 4.37 -11.57 8.10
C GLU A 47 4.54 -10.05 8.14
N ARG A 48 4.08 -9.38 7.06
CA ARG A 48 4.04 -7.91 7.02
C ARG A 48 3.22 -7.35 8.18
N LYS A 49 3.61 -6.18 8.70
CA LYS A 49 2.91 -5.47 9.79
C LYS A 49 2.98 -6.13 11.18
N LEU A 50 3.77 -7.18 11.38
CA LEU A 50 4.04 -7.74 12.72
C LEU A 50 5.10 -6.97 13.52
N GLY A 51 5.72 -5.94 12.91
CA GLY A 51 6.62 -5.03 13.61
C GLY A 51 8.10 -5.38 13.50
N LYS A 52 8.56 -6.19 12.51
CA LYS A 52 9.97 -6.55 12.28
C LYS A 52 10.89 -5.33 12.20
N SER A 53 10.61 -4.41 11.26
CA SER A 53 11.40 -3.18 11.07
C SER A 53 11.39 -2.26 12.30
N SER A 54 10.27 -2.22 13.06
CA SER A 54 10.18 -1.48 14.32
C SER A 54 11.03 -2.11 15.42
N LEU A 55 11.10 -3.44 15.46
CA LEU A 55 11.96 -4.19 16.39
C LEU A 55 13.44 -3.93 16.11
N LEU A 56 13.87 -4.00 14.83
CA LEU A 56 15.25 -3.67 14.44
C LEU A 56 15.59 -2.21 14.79
N ALA A 57 14.68 -1.27 14.55
CA ALA A 57 14.87 0.13 14.93
C ALA A 57 14.94 0.33 16.46
N ALA A 58 14.25 -0.48 17.24
CA ALA A 58 14.32 -0.43 18.70
C ALA A 58 15.66 -0.95 19.23
N LEU A 59 16.22 -1.99 18.60
CA LEU A 59 17.53 -2.54 18.93
C LEU A 59 18.68 -1.54 18.73
N ALA A 60 18.61 -0.69 17.71
CA ALA A 60 19.65 0.28 17.40
C ALA A 60 19.72 1.45 18.39
N ARG A 61 18.81 1.55 19.38
CA ARG A 61 18.76 2.68 20.31
C ARG A 61 19.74 2.52 21.47
N PRO A 62 20.59 3.55 21.76
CA PRO A 62 21.54 3.49 22.86
C PRO A 62 20.90 3.14 24.23
N ALA A 63 19.79 3.80 24.55
CA ALA A 63 19.10 3.55 25.84
C ALA A 63 18.53 2.12 25.95
N THR A 64 18.19 1.48 24.81
CA THR A 64 17.74 0.08 24.80
C THR A 64 18.96 -0.86 24.94
N MET A 65 20.09 -0.57 24.26
CA MET A 65 21.34 -1.33 24.39
C MET A 65 21.81 -1.35 25.86
N GLU A 66 21.90 -0.18 26.51
CA GLU A 66 22.28 -0.05 27.91
C GLU A 66 21.37 -0.86 28.86
N ARG A 67 20.04 -0.81 28.61
CA ARG A 67 19.07 -1.56 29.40
C ARG A 67 19.29 -3.07 29.35
N PHE A 68 19.77 -3.58 28.20
CA PHE A 68 20.07 -5.01 28.01
C PHE A 68 21.56 -5.36 28.18
N GLY A 69 22.36 -4.43 28.71
CA GLY A 69 23.75 -4.69 29.10
C GLY A 69 24.77 -4.60 27.95
N LEU A 70 24.42 -4.02 26.81
CA LEU A 70 25.37 -3.69 25.75
C LEU A 70 25.87 -2.25 25.90
N ASP A 71 27.15 -2.05 25.62
CA ASP A 71 27.78 -0.73 25.62
C ASP A 71 27.59 -0.03 24.26
N PRO A 72 26.78 1.04 24.16
CA PRO A 72 26.58 1.75 22.91
C PRO A 72 27.85 2.38 22.33
N ALA A 73 28.85 2.67 23.18
CA ALA A 73 30.13 3.22 22.71
C ALA A 73 31.03 2.19 22.03
N ARG A 74 30.76 0.91 22.27
CA ARG A 74 31.49 -0.23 21.66
C ARG A 74 30.70 -0.97 20.61
N THR A 75 29.40 -0.71 20.46
CA THR A 75 28.53 -1.41 19.52
C THR A 75 28.19 -0.51 18.34
N VAL A 76 28.74 -0.79 17.18
CA VAL A 76 28.42 -0.14 15.90
C VAL A 76 27.22 -0.86 15.30
N PHE A 77 26.04 -0.24 15.33
CA PHE A 77 24.80 -0.83 14.85
C PHE A 77 24.36 -0.16 13.55
N LEU A 78 24.34 -0.92 12.45
CA LEU A 78 23.90 -0.46 11.15
C LEU A 78 22.56 -1.12 10.80
N THR A 79 21.61 -0.33 10.30
CA THR A 79 20.35 -0.85 9.75
C THR A 79 20.31 -0.49 8.27
N ILE A 80 20.23 -1.50 7.42
CA ILE A 80 20.16 -1.38 5.97
C ILE A 80 18.79 -1.89 5.54
N ASP A 81 18.05 -1.04 4.84
CA ASP A 81 16.78 -1.39 4.21
C ASP A 81 17.06 -1.92 2.80
N LEU A 82 16.74 -3.18 2.59
CA LEU A 82 17.05 -3.90 1.36
C LEU A 82 15.88 -3.90 0.35
N GLU A 83 14.76 -3.24 0.65
CA GLU A 83 13.62 -3.15 -0.27
C GLU A 83 14.05 -2.52 -1.61
N GLY A 84 14.89 -1.49 -1.58
CA GLY A 84 15.46 -0.83 -2.76
C GLY A 84 16.51 -1.63 -3.52
N MET A 85 16.99 -2.75 -2.98
CA MET A 85 18.09 -3.55 -3.55
C MET A 85 17.65 -4.56 -4.62
N ALA A 86 16.35 -4.65 -4.93
CA ALA A 86 15.83 -5.62 -5.91
C ALA A 86 16.40 -5.45 -7.35
N SER A 87 16.88 -4.26 -7.71
CA SER A 87 17.54 -3.95 -8.99
C SER A 87 18.97 -3.38 -8.84
N ALA A 88 19.50 -3.36 -7.62
CA ALA A 88 20.82 -2.81 -7.33
C ALA A 88 21.95 -3.75 -7.76
N ARG A 89 23.14 -3.21 -7.94
CA ARG A 89 24.36 -3.99 -8.16
C ARG A 89 24.98 -4.35 -6.81
N ARG A 90 25.85 -5.32 -6.81
CA ARG A 90 26.59 -5.78 -5.62
C ARG A 90 27.40 -4.67 -4.96
N GLU A 91 28.00 -3.80 -5.76
CA GLU A 91 28.77 -2.64 -5.30
C GLU A 91 27.89 -1.67 -4.50
N ASP A 92 26.64 -1.48 -4.92
CA ASP A 92 25.69 -0.57 -4.27
C ASP A 92 25.40 -1.01 -2.82
N PHE A 93 25.30 -2.33 -2.56
CA PHE A 93 25.18 -2.87 -1.20
C PHE A 93 26.39 -2.53 -0.33
N TRP A 94 27.62 -2.67 -0.86
CA TRP A 94 28.82 -2.36 -0.08
C TRP A 94 29.00 -0.85 0.15
N ILE A 95 28.49 -0.01 -0.75
CA ILE A 95 28.43 1.44 -0.56
C ILE A 95 27.50 1.77 0.61
N GLU A 96 26.30 1.21 0.66
CA GLU A 96 25.35 1.40 1.78
C GLU A 96 25.96 0.96 3.12
N VAL A 97 26.66 -0.17 3.14
CA VAL A 97 27.37 -0.61 4.37
C VAL A 97 28.44 0.39 4.77
N LEU A 98 29.19 0.94 3.81
CA LEU A 98 30.27 1.88 4.07
C LEU A 98 29.74 3.22 4.56
N ASP A 99 28.69 3.75 3.92
CA ASP A 99 28.02 4.99 4.34
C ASP A 99 27.45 4.87 5.74
N GLY A 100 26.83 3.73 6.04
CA GLY A 100 26.38 3.40 7.39
C GLY A 100 27.51 3.36 8.40
N LEU A 101 28.67 2.80 8.04
CA LEU A 101 29.86 2.77 8.91
C LEU A 101 30.38 4.18 9.19
N VAL A 102 30.48 5.04 8.17
CA VAL A 102 30.90 6.45 8.37
C VAL A 102 29.95 7.16 9.33
N ALA A 103 28.64 6.97 9.18
CA ALA A 103 27.66 7.60 10.04
C ALA A 103 27.66 7.08 11.50
N ALA A 104 28.06 5.83 11.73
CA ALA A 104 27.95 5.16 13.03
C ALA A 104 29.28 5.04 13.79
N LEU A 105 30.43 5.13 13.11
CA LEU A 105 31.74 5.04 13.76
C LEU A 105 32.02 6.31 14.59
N PRO A 106 32.61 6.17 15.79
CA PRO A 106 33.08 7.32 16.54
C PRO A 106 34.23 8.01 15.80
N PRO A 107 34.36 9.35 15.92
CA PRO A 107 35.47 10.10 15.30
C PRO A 107 36.84 9.52 15.66
N GLY A 108 37.71 9.34 14.65
CA GLY A 108 39.04 8.80 14.81
C GLY A 108 39.57 8.10 13.57
N THR A 109 40.75 7.49 13.68
CA THR A 109 41.48 6.92 12.53
C THR A 109 40.68 5.92 11.69
N VAL A 110 39.78 5.15 12.31
CA VAL A 110 38.94 4.17 11.61
C VAL A 110 37.83 4.87 10.84
N HIS A 111 37.22 5.89 11.45
CA HIS A 111 36.21 6.76 10.80
C HIS A 111 36.80 7.48 9.59
N ASP A 112 37.96 8.15 9.74
CA ASP A 112 38.62 8.91 8.66
C ASP A 112 38.97 8.01 7.47
N GLN A 113 39.31 6.75 7.73
CA GLN A 113 39.57 5.77 6.70
C GLN A 113 38.29 5.28 6.00
N ALA A 114 37.18 5.15 6.72
CA ALA A 114 35.89 4.82 6.13
C ALA A 114 35.44 5.96 5.20
N GLU A 115 35.54 7.22 5.65
CA GLU A 115 35.23 8.42 4.89
C GLU A 115 36.09 8.52 3.62
N GLY A 116 37.40 8.29 3.71
CA GLY A 116 38.30 8.30 2.55
C GLY A 116 38.03 7.19 1.53
N LEU A 117 37.34 6.11 1.90
CA LEU A 117 36.89 5.07 0.96
C LEU A 117 35.60 5.46 0.23
N VAL A 118 34.69 6.19 0.89
CA VAL A 118 33.50 6.76 0.24
C VAL A 118 33.91 7.76 -0.84
N ASP A 119 34.83 8.67 -0.51
CA ASP A 119 35.34 9.70 -1.44
C ASP A 119 36.05 9.10 -2.66
N GLY A 120 36.64 7.91 -2.51
CA GLY A 120 37.37 7.20 -3.57
C GLY A 120 36.50 6.55 -4.65
N GLY A 121 35.21 6.44 -4.47
CA GLY A 121 34.20 6.00 -5.46
C GLY A 121 34.22 4.54 -5.89
N GLU A 122 35.26 3.75 -5.59
CA GLU A 122 35.33 2.29 -5.85
C GLU A 122 35.39 1.51 -4.55
N VAL A 123 34.29 0.84 -4.17
CA VAL A 123 34.25 -0.03 -2.99
C VAL A 123 34.49 -1.48 -3.42
N ARG A 124 35.71 -1.97 -3.19
CA ARG A 124 36.06 -3.40 -3.37
C ARG A 124 35.87 -4.16 -2.06
N PHE A 125 35.30 -5.33 -2.11
CA PHE A 125 35.12 -6.19 -0.92
C PHE A 125 36.42 -6.39 -0.12
N THR A 126 37.58 -6.53 -0.80
CA THR A 126 38.89 -6.66 -0.14
C THR A 126 39.28 -5.44 0.68
N THR A 127 38.88 -4.24 0.24
CA THR A 127 39.16 -2.97 0.93
C THR A 127 38.24 -2.82 2.14
N LEU A 128 36.96 -3.10 1.96
CA LEU A 128 35.99 -3.15 3.07
C LEU A 128 36.42 -4.16 4.15
N ARG A 129 36.83 -5.36 3.76
CA ARG A 129 37.33 -6.40 4.70
C ARG A 129 38.53 -5.92 5.52
N ARG A 130 39.43 -5.10 4.94
CA ARG A 130 40.54 -4.49 5.70
C ARG A 130 40.04 -3.45 6.69
N LEU A 131 39.06 -2.64 6.31
CA LEU A 131 38.43 -1.66 7.20
C LEU A 131 37.74 -2.36 8.38
N LEU A 132 36.93 -3.40 8.12
CA LEU A 132 36.21 -4.16 9.16
C LEU A 132 37.18 -4.87 10.12
N ARG A 133 38.36 -5.29 9.66
CA ARG A 133 39.40 -5.81 10.54
C ARG A 133 39.87 -4.75 11.53
N ARG A 134 40.03 -3.48 11.08
CA ARG A 134 40.42 -2.38 11.97
C ARG A 134 39.31 -1.99 12.94
N VAL A 135 38.05 -2.05 12.52
CA VAL A 135 36.88 -1.89 13.42
C VAL A 135 36.99 -2.89 14.58
N ARG A 136 37.20 -4.18 14.26
CA ARG A 136 37.39 -5.23 15.26
C ARG A 136 38.64 -5.00 16.13
N ASP A 137 39.78 -4.65 15.52
CA ASP A 137 41.04 -4.40 16.25
C ASP A 137 40.93 -3.19 17.18
N ALA A 138 39.99 -2.25 16.90
CA ALA A 138 39.60 -1.15 17.80
C ALA A 138 38.64 -1.60 18.92
N SER A 139 38.36 -2.89 19.06
CA SER A 139 37.41 -3.48 20.02
C SER A 139 35.99 -2.94 19.87
N LEU A 140 35.56 -2.69 18.64
CA LEU A 140 34.19 -2.32 18.27
C LEU A 140 33.46 -3.55 17.74
N ASP A 141 32.28 -3.82 18.27
CA ASP A 141 31.40 -4.91 17.84
C ASP A 141 30.48 -4.38 16.73
N LEU A 142 30.46 -5.03 15.58
CA LEU A 142 29.64 -4.62 14.44
C LEU A 142 28.39 -5.49 14.30
N VAL A 143 27.23 -4.83 14.34
CA VAL A 143 25.91 -5.44 14.11
C VAL A 143 25.33 -4.88 12.82
N LEU A 144 25.06 -5.76 11.85
CA LEU A 144 24.35 -5.42 10.61
C LEU A 144 22.92 -5.95 10.66
N ALA A 145 21.96 -5.03 10.80
CA ALA A 145 20.55 -5.32 10.71
C ALA A 145 20.08 -5.14 9.25
N LEU A 146 19.72 -6.22 8.59
CA LEU A 146 19.31 -6.28 7.18
C LEU A 146 17.80 -6.46 7.12
N ASP A 147 17.08 -5.36 6.88
CA ASP A 147 15.61 -5.36 6.81
C ASP A 147 15.14 -5.69 5.38
N GLU A 148 13.95 -6.31 5.24
CA GLU A 148 13.35 -6.76 3.97
C GLU A 148 14.35 -7.55 3.10
N PHE A 149 14.93 -8.62 3.70
CA PHE A 149 16.00 -9.43 3.10
C PHE A 149 15.62 -10.03 1.74
N GLU A 150 14.35 -10.12 1.41
CA GLU A 150 13.82 -10.52 0.12
C GLU A 150 14.39 -9.70 -1.05
N GLY A 151 14.71 -8.43 -0.81
CA GLY A 151 15.29 -7.54 -1.82
C GLY A 151 16.61 -8.07 -2.40
N LEU A 152 17.45 -8.71 -1.59
CA LEU A 152 18.67 -9.38 -2.08
C LEU A 152 18.35 -10.74 -2.74
N ALA A 153 17.45 -11.51 -2.12
CA ALA A 153 17.18 -12.88 -2.55
C ALA A 153 16.57 -12.98 -3.96
N HIS A 154 15.82 -11.97 -4.40
CA HIS A 154 15.21 -11.93 -5.73
C HIS A 154 16.08 -11.26 -6.79
N ASN A 155 17.25 -10.71 -6.43
CA ASN A 155 18.12 -10.01 -7.36
C ASN A 155 19.27 -10.92 -7.85
N PRO A 156 19.35 -11.24 -9.16
CA PRO A 156 20.40 -12.08 -9.73
C PRO A 156 21.83 -11.55 -9.55
N SER A 157 22.01 -10.26 -9.28
CA SER A 157 23.32 -9.66 -9.01
C SER A 157 23.94 -10.17 -7.70
N PHE A 158 23.13 -10.68 -6.77
CA PHE A 158 23.56 -11.28 -5.51
C PHE A 158 23.64 -12.81 -5.64
N ALA A 159 24.62 -13.25 -6.42
CA ALA A 159 24.89 -14.66 -6.65
C ALA A 159 25.40 -15.38 -5.37
N PRO A 160 25.47 -16.73 -5.33
CA PRO A 160 25.89 -17.49 -4.16
C PRO A 160 27.23 -17.09 -3.53
N ASP A 161 28.18 -16.59 -4.32
CA ASP A 161 29.48 -16.11 -3.84
C ASP A 161 29.37 -14.85 -2.96
N PHE A 162 28.35 -13.98 -3.21
CA PHE A 162 28.06 -12.84 -2.35
C PHE A 162 27.64 -13.28 -0.94
N TYR A 163 26.79 -14.29 -0.83
CA TYR A 163 26.44 -14.88 0.47
C TYR A 163 27.62 -15.54 1.17
N GLY A 164 28.58 -16.05 0.39
CA GLY A 164 29.87 -16.53 0.88
C GLY A 164 30.72 -15.41 1.49
N GLU A 165 30.71 -14.20 0.89
CA GLU A 165 31.37 -13.02 1.46
C GLU A 165 30.76 -12.60 2.78
N LEU A 166 29.42 -12.46 2.86
CA LEU A 166 28.73 -12.14 4.11
C LEU A 166 29.09 -13.12 5.22
N ARG A 167 29.08 -14.43 4.90
CA ARG A 167 29.45 -15.45 5.86
C ARG A 167 30.90 -15.35 6.33
N SER A 168 31.82 -15.06 5.42
CA SER A 168 33.25 -14.87 5.74
C SER A 168 33.43 -13.70 6.75
N LEU A 169 32.66 -12.62 6.62
CA LEU A 169 32.68 -11.49 7.54
C LEU A 169 32.18 -11.88 8.94
N ALA A 170 31.15 -12.71 9.06
CA ALA A 170 30.71 -13.22 10.35
C ALA A 170 31.81 -14.06 11.02
N GLY A 171 32.37 -15.05 10.30
CA GLY A 171 33.37 -15.95 10.86
C GLY A 171 34.71 -15.30 11.17
N GLU A 172 35.20 -14.41 10.30
CA GLU A 172 36.56 -13.85 10.42
C GLU A 172 36.60 -12.51 11.18
N MET A 173 35.54 -11.70 11.07
CA MET A 173 35.49 -10.35 11.65
C MET A 173 34.56 -10.24 12.85
N GLY A 174 33.77 -11.27 13.16
CA GLY A 174 32.81 -11.26 14.25
C GLY A 174 31.59 -10.39 13.95
N VAL A 175 31.26 -10.14 12.68
CA VAL A 175 30.08 -9.38 12.30
C VAL A 175 28.83 -10.16 12.70
N VAL A 176 27.94 -9.54 13.46
CA VAL A 176 26.65 -10.11 13.83
C VAL A 176 25.59 -9.65 12.84
N TYR A 177 24.94 -10.58 12.17
CA TYR A 177 23.81 -10.28 11.28
C TYR A 177 22.49 -10.49 11.99
N LEU A 178 21.61 -9.50 11.87
CA LEU A 178 20.20 -9.59 12.21
C LEU A 178 19.40 -9.39 10.91
N THR A 179 18.80 -10.44 10.38
CA THR A 179 17.99 -10.30 9.16
C THR A 179 16.51 -10.23 9.52
N ALA A 180 15.74 -9.45 8.78
CA ALA A 180 14.29 -9.46 8.86
C ALA A 180 13.70 -9.82 7.50
N SER A 181 12.82 -10.83 7.49
CA SER A 181 12.23 -11.37 6.27
C SER A 181 10.83 -11.92 6.52
N LYS A 182 10.09 -12.17 5.44
CA LYS A 182 8.80 -12.85 5.48
C LYS A 182 8.95 -14.37 5.49
N ARG A 183 9.99 -14.88 4.82
CA ARG A 183 10.31 -16.31 4.70
C ARG A 183 11.65 -16.63 5.35
N GLY A 184 11.87 -17.91 5.67
CA GLY A 184 13.15 -18.37 6.17
C GLY A 184 14.29 -18.14 5.17
N LEU A 185 15.49 -17.87 5.68
CA LEU A 185 16.67 -17.67 4.84
C LEU A 185 17.00 -18.89 3.97
N TYR A 186 16.66 -20.09 4.42
CA TYR A 186 16.79 -21.31 3.61
C TYR A 186 16.01 -21.19 2.29
N ASP A 187 14.73 -20.80 2.38
CA ASP A 187 13.85 -20.66 1.21
C ASP A 187 14.29 -19.51 0.28
N LEU A 188 14.91 -18.48 0.86
CA LEU A 188 15.33 -17.29 0.12
C LEU A 188 16.69 -17.45 -0.58
N THR A 189 17.63 -18.23 -0.01
CA THR A 189 19.02 -18.24 -0.48
C THR A 189 19.47 -19.55 -1.11
N TYR A 190 18.64 -20.63 -1.09
CA TYR A 190 19.08 -21.99 -1.44
C TYR A 190 18.48 -22.57 -2.73
N GLN A 191 17.63 -21.84 -3.46
CA GLN A 191 16.82 -22.42 -4.56
C GLN A 191 17.60 -23.08 -5.71
N ASP A 192 18.94 -22.88 -5.89
CA ASP A 192 19.68 -23.43 -7.03
C ASP A 192 21.15 -23.83 -6.79
N SER A 193 21.65 -23.91 -5.57
CA SER A 193 23.10 -24.12 -5.36
C SER A 193 23.49 -25.50 -4.86
N ALA A 194 23.55 -26.48 -5.77
CA ALA A 194 24.15 -27.81 -5.52
C ALA A 194 25.66 -27.78 -5.22
N THR A 195 26.30 -26.61 -5.16
CA THR A 195 27.77 -26.47 -5.14
C THR A 195 28.37 -25.73 -3.94
N LEU A 196 27.60 -25.21 -3.00
CA LEU A 196 28.18 -24.52 -1.84
C LEU A 196 28.43 -25.49 -0.68
N SER A 197 29.68 -25.62 -0.30
CA SER A 197 30.14 -26.46 0.81
C SER A 197 29.60 -26.02 2.17
N SER A 198 29.03 -24.81 2.29
CA SER A 198 28.48 -24.31 3.53
C SER A 198 27.58 -23.07 3.28
N PRO A 199 26.24 -23.23 3.26
CA PRO A 199 25.28 -22.17 2.97
C PRO A 199 25.24 -21.04 4.01
N PHE A 200 24.92 -19.82 3.59
CA PHE A 200 24.83 -18.62 4.45
C PHE A 200 23.83 -18.79 5.60
N PHE A 201 22.66 -19.38 5.34
CA PHE A 201 21.63 -19.58 6.35
C PHE A 201 22.08 -20.41 7.56
N ASN A 202 23.13 -21.24 7.45
CA ASN A 202 23.61 -22.10 8.53
C ASN A 202 24.19 -21.35 9.73
N ILE A 203 24.52 -20.06 9.59
CA ILE A 203 25.02 -19.26 10.71
C ILE A 203 23.89 -18.57 11.50
N PHE A 204 22.64 -18.75 11.09
CA PHE A 204 21.48 -18.11 11.72
C PHE A 204 20.67 -19.11 12.55
N SER A 205 20.15 -18.61 13.66
CA SER A 205 18.99 -19.22 14.32
C SER A 205 17.77 -18.34 14.08
N GLU A 206 16.62 -18.97 13.86
CA GLU A 206 15.37 -18.28 13.57
C GLU A 206 14.70 -17.73 14.84
N LEU A 207 14.14 -16.54 14.72
CA LEU A 207 13.22 -15.93 15.69
C LEU A 207 11.91 -15.61 14.94
N ARG A 208 10.85 -16.33 15.25
CA ARG A 208 9.55 -16.11 14.59
C ARG A 208 8.74 -15.08 15.34
N LEU A 209 8.38 -14.00 14.64
CA LEU A 209 7.58 -12.91 15.17
C LEU A 209 6.10 -13.21 14.90
N GLY A 210 5.33 -13.43 15.96
CA GLY A 210 3.90 -13.70 15.92
C GLY A 210 3.06 -12.54 16.47
N LEU A 211 1.84 -12.88 16.89
CA LEU A 211 0.97 -11.98 17.66
C LEU A 211 1.67 -11.55 18.97
N MET A 212 1.27 -10.42 19.52
CA MET A 212 1.76 -9.98 20.83
C MET A 212 1.13 -10.84 21.95
N PRO A 213 1.80 -11.04 23.08
CA PRO A 213 1.14 -11.52 24.30
C PRO A 213 -0.02 -10.58 24.69
N ASP A 214 -1.10 -11.13 25.26
CA ASP A 214 -2.32 -10.37 25.57
C ASP A 214 -2.05 -9.24 26.58
N ASP A 215 -1.15 -9.46 27.55
CA ASP A 215 -0.69 -8.45 28.50
C ASP A 215 0.09 -7.32 27.83
N GLU A 216 0.97 -7.63 26.88
CA GLU A 216 1.67 -6.62 26.07
C GLU A 216 0.71 -5.87 25.14
N ALA A 217 -0.25 -6.54 24.53
CA ALA A 217 -1.26 -5.93 23.67
C ALA A 217 -2.12 -4.93 24.45
N ARG A 218 -2.57 -5.30 25.66
CA ARG A 218 -3.29 -4.44 26.59
C ARG A 218 -2.42 -3.26 27.02
N GLY A 219 -1.19 -3.54 27.42
CA GLY A 219 -0.21 -2.53 27.84
C GLY A 219 0.11 -1.52 26.75
N LEU A 220 0.14 -1.93 25.46
CA LEU A 220 0.32 -1.05 24.32
C LEU A 220 -0.77 0.02 24.26
N LEU A 221 -2.05 -0.39 24.31
CA LEU A 221 -3.18 0.54 24.26
C LEU A 221 -3.19 1.49 25.48
N THR A 222 -2.99 0.93 26.67
CA THR A 222 -3.01 1.70 27.92
C THR A 222 -1.87 2.71 27.98
N THR A 223 -0.63 2.26 27.75
CA THR A 223 0.56 3.10 27.90
C THR A 223 0.62 4.19 26.85
N LEU A 224 0.38 3.86 25.56
CA LEU A 224 0.43 4.85 24.49
C LEU A 224 -0.67 5.90 24.65
N SER A 225 -1.89 5.51 25.05
CA SER A 225 -2.98 6.47 25.23
C SER A 225 -2.65 7.54 26.29
N GLN A 226 -1.88 7.19 27.32
CA GLN A 226 -1.44 8.10 28.38
C GLN A 226 -0.34 9.08 27.94
N GLN A 227 0.39 8.78 26.87
CA GLN A 227 1.46 9.63 26.33
C GLN A 227 0.94 10.78 25.46
N GLY A 228 -0.31 10.72 25.01
CA GLY A 228 -0.95 11.75 24.21
C GLY A 228 -1.41 12.96 25.01
N GLN A 229 -2.02 13.93 24.31
CA GLN A 229 -2.60 15.15 24.93
C GLN A 229 -3.99 14.92 25.53
N GLY A 230 -4.65 13.80 25.18
CA GLY A 230 -5.99 13.43 25.63
C GLY A 230 -5.99 12.68 26.97
N PRO A 231 -7.18 12.34 27.49
CA PRO A 231 -7.33 11.41 28.57
C PRO A 231 -6.88 10.02 28.10
N GLY A 232 -6.13 9.28 28.94
CA GLY A 232 -5.80 7.87 28.67
C GLY A 232 -7.08 7.04 28.52
N PHE A 233 -6.98 5.87 27.88
CA PHE A 233 -8.12 4.96 27.69
C PHE A 233 -8.63 4.43 29.04
N CYS A 234 -9.96 4.28 29.15
CA CYS A 234 -10.59 3.50 30.22
C CYS A 234 -10.55 2.00 29.87
N GLU A 235 -10.90 1.13 30.83
CA GLU A 235 -10.88 -0.33 30.62
C GLU A 235 -11.79 -0.76 29.46
N GLU A 236 -12.98 -0.19 29.35
CA GLU A 236 -13.93 -0.48 28.27
C GLU A 236 -13.37 -0.13 26.87
N GLU A 237 -12.63 0.98 26.76
CA GLU A 237 -11.97 1.39 25.52
C GLU A 237 -10.81 0.46 25.16
N VAL A 238 -10.03 0.02 26.15
CA VAL A 238 -8.95 -0.95 25.96
C VAL A 238 -9.52 -2.31 25.55
N ASP A 239 -10.59 -2.78 26.22
CA ASP A 239 -11.24 -4.06 25.91
C ASP A 239 -11.83 -4.05 24.49
N LEU A 240 -12.49 -2.96 24.09
CA LEU A 240 -13.02 -2.81 22.73
C LEU A 240 -11.90 -2.82 21.68
N GLY A 241 -10.78 -2.13 21.96
CA GLY A 241 -9.61 -2.13 21.08
C GLY A 241 -9.03 -3.54 20.88
N LEU A 242 -8.91 -4.29 21.98
CA LEU A 242 -8.44 -5.69 21.95
C LEU A 242 -9.44 -6.64 21.26
N GLU A 243 -10.72 -6.45 21.50
CA GLU A 243 -11.76 -7.24 20.85
C GLU A 243 -11.71 -7.08 19.32
N LEU A 244 -11.67 -5.85 18.83
CA LEU A 244 -11.64 -5.56 17.39
C LEU A 244 -10.34 -6.02 16.72
N ALA A 245 -9.21 -5.61 17.27
CA ALA A 245 -7.88 -5.79 16.67
C ALA A 245 -7.26 -7.15 16.97
N GLY A 246 -7.70 -7.83 18.06
CA GLY A 246 -6.91 -8.90 18.65
C GLY A 246 -5.51 -8.42 19.08
N PRO A 247 -4.61 -9.32 19.45
CA PRO A 247 -3.25 -8.96 19.84
C PRO A 247 -2.31 -8.74 18.63
N HIS A 248 -2.84 -8.28 17.51
CA HIS A 248 -2.05 -7.99 16.32
C HIS A 248 -1.50 -6.55 16.36
N PRO A 249 -0.18 -6.33 16.39
CA PRO A 249 0.42 -5.03 16.68
C PRO A 249 -0.03 -3.90 15.74
N PHE A 250 -0.19 -4.18 14.45
CA PHE A 250 -0.66 -3.19 13.48
C PHE A 250 -2.13 -2.82 13.71
N PHE A 251 -3.02 -3.81 13.90
CA PHE A 251 -4.43 -3.53 14.11
C PHE A 251 -4.70 -2.88 15.47
N LEU A 252 -3.88 -3.15 16.50
CA LEU A 252 -3.92 -2.41 17.77
C LEU A 252 -3.58 -0.92 17.58
N GLN A 253 -2.61 -0.59 16.71
CA GLN A 253 -2.32 0.80 16.37
C GLN A 253 -3.50 1.47 15.63
N VAL A 254 -4.17 0.74 14.73
CA VAL A 254 -5.38 1.25 14.03
C VAL A 254 -6.53 1.47 15.02
N ALA A 255 -6.81 0.50 15.88
CA ALA A 255 -7.86 0.61 16.90
C ALA A 255 -7.58 1.75 17.88
N GLY A 256 -6.34 1.81 18.41
CA GLY A 256 -5.89 2.87 19.30
C GLY A 256 -6.00 4.26 18.69
N PHE A 257 -5.69 4.40 17.39
CA PHE A 257 -5.85 5.66 16.67
C PHE A 257 -7.30 6.15 16.68
N HIS A 258 -8.24 5.30 16.29
CA HIS A 258 -9.66 5.66 16.22
C HIS A 258 -10.28 5.89 17.59
N LEU A 259 -9.89 5.10 18.60
CA LEU A 259 -10.29 5.31 19.99
C LEU A 259 -9.79 6.66 20.51
N TYR A 260 -8.53 7.00 20.23
CA TYR A 260 -7.92 8.25 20.70
C TYR A 260 -8.57 9.48 20.05
N GLU A 261 -8.85 9.43 18.75
CA GLU A 261 -9.59 10.51 18.05
C GLU A 261 -11.03 10.68 18.58
N MET A 262 -11.67 9.58 18.97
CA MET A 262 -12.98 9.63 19.60
C MET A 262 -12.91 10.25 20.99
N ALA A 263 -11.97 9.82 21.84
CA ALA A 263 -11.80 10.34 23.19
C ALA A 263 -11.41 11.83 23.23
N GLY A 264 -10.61 12.29 22.25
CA GLY A 264 -10.18 13.69 22.13
C GLY A 264 -11.32 14.68 21.80
N ARG A 265 -12.45 14.20 21.31
CA ARG A 265 -13.68 15.00 21.06
C ARG A 265 -14.64 15.12 22.25
N GLY A 266 -14.22 14.61 23.39
CA GLY A 266 -15.05 14.41 24.59
C GLY A 266 -15.55 12.96 24.63
N ARG A 267 -15.40 12.29 25.79
CA ARG A 267 -15.84 10.90 25.94
C ARG A 267 -17.33 10.79 25.60
N PRO A 268 -17.69 9.99 24.59
CA PRO A 268 -19.10 9.84 24.24
C PRO A 268 -19.81 9.06 25.33
N HIS A 269 -20.92 9.57 25.82
CA HIS A 269 -21.80 8.88 26.75
C HIS A 269 -22.85 8.01 26.02
N SER A 270 -22.68 7.74 24.70
CA SER A 270 -23.65 6.98 23.93
C SER A 270 -23.04 5.73 23.28
N PRO A 271 -23.71 4.57 23.34
CA PRO A 271 -23.27 3.34 22.68
C PRO A 271 -23.02 3.50 21.17
N GLY A 272 -23.74 4.39 20.49
CA GLY A 272 -23.61 4.64 19.06
C GLY A 272 -22.26 5.23 18.63
N ALA A 273 -21.48 5.84 19.53
CA ALA A 273 -20.16 6.37 19.19
C ALA A 273 -19.11 5.25 19.09
N TYR A 274 -19.19 4.25 19.95
CA TYR A 274 -18.34 3.07 19.87
C TYR A 274 -18.63 2.25 18.60
N ASP A 275 -19.90 2.13 18.20
CA ASP A 275 -20.30 1.53 16.92
C ASP A 275 -19.73 2.30 15.72
N GLN A 276 -19.72 3.62 15.77
CA GLN A 276 -19.14 4.44 14.72
C GLN A 276 -17.62 4.27 14.65
N MET A 277 -16.95 4.18 15.80
CA MET A 277 -15.50 3.92 15.87
C MET A 277 -15.18 2.53 15.29
N ALA A 278 -15.91 1.50 15.68
CA ALA A 278 -15.75 0.14 15.16
C ALA A 278 -15.94 0.08 13.63
N ARG A 279 -16.92 0.81 13.09
CA ARG A 279 -17.11 0.93 11.62
C ARG A 279 -15.90 1.57 10.93
N ARG A 280 -15.30 2.62 11.51
CA ARG A 280 -14.10 3.26 10.96
C ARG A 280 -12.89 2.33 11.00
N PHE A 281 -12.69 1.65 12.12
CA PHE A 281 -11.66 0.63 12.25
C PHE A 281 -11.82 -0.45 11.18
N ASN A 282 -13.02 -1.04 11.03
CA ASN A 282 -13.29 -2.08 10.05
C ASN A 282 -13.04 -1.60 8.60
N ALA A 283 -13.42 -0.37 8.28
CA ALA A 283 -13.19 0.19 6.95
C ALA A 283 -11.68 0.34 6.63
N GLU A 284 -10.85 0.74 7.62
CA GLU A 284 -9.39 0.83 7.43
C GLU A 284 -8.73 -0.55 7.40
N ALA A 285 -9.21 -1.49 8.20
CA ALA A 285 -8.65 -2.82 8.33
C ALA A 285 -8.99 -3.76 7.13
N GLU A 286 -10.09 -3.50 6.42
CA GLU A 286 -10.63 -4.42 5.40
C GLU A 286 -9.66 -4.71 4.26
N ASP A 287 -8.95 -3.71 3.73
CA ASP A 287 -7.97 -3.92 2.65
C ASP A 287 -6.78 -4.75 3.12
N HIS A 288 -6.37 -4.59 4.38
CA HIS A 288 -5.35 -5.42 4.98
C HIS A 288 -5.83 -6.86 5.18
N TYR A 289 -7.09 -7.07 5.55
CA TYR A 289 -7.68 -8.42 5.66
C TYR A 289 -7.78 -9.10 4.29
N ARG A 290 -8.13 -8.37 3.23
CA ARG A 290 -8.12 -8.87 1.85
C ARG A 290 -6.71 -9.28 1.41
N TYR A 291 -5.71 -8.47 1.74
CA TYR A 291 -4.31 -8.81 1.47
C TYR A 291 -3.91 -10.08 2.22
N LEU A 292 -4.16 -10.18 3.52
CA LEU A 292 -3.86 -11.37 4.32
C LEU A 292 -4.54 -12.61 3.74
N TRP A 293 -5.82 -12.51 3.38
CA TRP A 293 -6.57 -13.58 2.74
C TRP A 293 -5.96 -14.02 1.40
N SER A 294 -5.49 -13.09 0.57
CA SER A 294 -4.86 -13.39 -0.71
C SER A 294 -3.51 -14.10 -0.60
N GLN A 295 -2.86 -14.05 0.57
CA GLN A 295 -1.60 -14.73 0.85
C GLN A 295 -1.78 -16.17 1.37
N LEU A 296 -3.02 -16.61 1.53
CA LEU A 296 -3.35 -17.96 1.99
C LEU A 296 -3.48 -18.91 0.82
N ASP A 297 -2.99 -20.12 0.99
CA ASP A 297 -3.29 -21.21 0.07
C ASP A 297 -4.72 -21.76 0.29
N GLY A 298 -5.16 -22.66 -0.60
CA GLY A 298 -6.51 -23.21 -0.55
C GLY A 298 -6.82 -24.00 0.73
N GLU A 299 -5.83 -24.69 1.31
CA GLU A 299 -6.00 -25.44 2.57
C GLU A 299 -6.11 -24.50 3.76
N GLU A 300 -5.31 -23.46 3.81
CA GLU A 300 -5.35 -22.42 4.85
C GLU A 300 -6.65 -21.63 4.83
N GLN A 301 -7.13 -21.25 3.63
CA GLN A 301 -8.45 -20.62 3.47
C GLN A 301 -9.56 -21.52 3.94
N GLN A 302 -9.55 -22.80 3.54
CA GLN A 302 -10.54 -23.78 3.97
C GLN A 302 -10.49 -24.01 5.48
N ALA A 303 -9.31 -24.01 6.09
CA ALA A 303 -9.11 -24.14 7.52
C ALA A 303 -9.77 -23.00 8.32
N LEU A 304 -9.68 -21.76 7.84
CA LEU A 304 -10.35 -20.61 8.44
C LEU A 304 -11.88 -20.68 8.26
N LEU A 305 -12.34 -21.19 7.10
CA LEU A 305 -13.77 -21.35 6.81
C LEU A 305 -14.41 -22.51 7.57
N SER A 306 -13.66 -23.56 7.88
CA SER A 306 -14.14 -24.78 8.53
C SER A 306 -13.18 -25.26 9.63
N PRO A 307 -13.11 -24.59 10.79
CA PRO A 307 -12.08 -24.83 11.81
C PRO A 307 -12.11 -26.22 12.47
N ASN A 308 -13.16 -27.01 12.22
CA ASN A 308 -13.31 -28.36 12.81
C ASN A 308 -12.58 -29.47 12.01
N GLU A 309 -12.24 -29.23 10.74
CA GLU A 309 -11.59 -30.20 9.84
C GLU A 309 -10.34 -29.58 9.23
N VAL A 310 -9.28 -29.43 10.03
CA VAL A 310 -8.08 -28.71 9.63
C VAL A 310 -6.86 -29.62 9.65
N SER A 311 -6.10 -29.67 8.54
CA SER A 311 -4.82 -30.34 8.48
C SER A 311 -3.80 -29.64 9.41
N ASP A 312 -2.86 -30.43 9.96
CA ASP A 312 -1.78 -29.87 10.78
C ASP A 312 -0.90 -28.93 9.98
N SER A 313 -0.78 -29.12 8.67
CA SER A 313 -0.04 -28.23 7.75
C SER A 313 -0.68 -26.86 7.69
N ALA A 314 -1.98 -26.79 7.38
CA ALA A 314 -2.72 -25.52 7.31
C ALA A 314 -2.71 -24.78 8.66
N ARG A 315 -2.86 -25.54 9.78
CA ARG A 315 -2.81 -24.95 11.13
C ARG A 315 -1.44 -24.34 11.43
N LYS A 316 -0.34 -25.03 11.10
CA LYS A 316 1.02 -24.50 11.23
C LYS A 316 1.23 -23.25 10.36
N GLY A 317 0.74 -23.27 9.12
CA GLY A 317 0.80 -22.12 8.21
C GLY A 317 0.08 -20.90 8.77
N LEU A 318 -1.15 -21.06 9.25
CA LEU A 318 -1.96 -19.98 9.83
C LEU A 318 -1.33 -19.41 11.12
N LEU A 319 -0.76 -20.26 11.98
CA LEU A 319 -0.02 -19.83 13.18
C LEU A 319 1.24 -19.06 12.79
N ALA A 320 2.01 -19.56 11.83
CA ALA A 320 3.22 -18.90 11.34
C ALA A 320 2.93 -17.52 10.72
N LYS A 321 1.74 -17.36 10.13
CA LYS A 321 1.25 -16.10 9.56
C LYS A 321 0.56 -15.21 10.61
N ALA A 322 0.49 -15.63 11.88
CA ALA A 322 -0.15 -14.89 12.98
C ALA A 322 -1.64 -14.57 12.72
N LEU A 323 -2.36 -15.46 12.04
CA LEU A 323 -3.77 -15.26 11.67
C LEU A 323 -4.76 -15.95 12.62
N ILE A 324 -4.27 -16.86 13.45
CA ILE A 324 -5.06 -17.59 14.45
C ILE A 324 -4.37 -17.57 15.81
N ARG A 325 -5.16 -17.74 16.87
CA ARG A 325 -4.70 -17.94 18.24
C ARG A 325 -5.41 -19.14 18.88
N SER A 326 -4.84 -19.70 19.96
CA SER A 326 -5.51 -20.77 20.73
C SER A 326 -6.81 -20.24 21.35
N GLU A 327 -7.86 -21.08 21.36
CA GLU A 327 -9.14 -20.78 22.04
C GLU A 327 -9.03 -20.97 23.57
N GLN A 328 -8.02 -21.71 24.04
CA GLN A 328 -7.80 -21.94 25.47
C GLN A 328 -6.95 -20.80 26.04
N GLU A 329 -7.37 -20.26 27.20
CA GLU A 329 -6.53 -19.37 27.99
C GLU A 329 -5.19 -20.08 28.31
N PRO A 330 -4.04 -19.40 28.15
CA PRO A 330 -2.77 -19.99 28.52
C PRO A 330 -2.81 -20.33 30.02
N SER A 331 -2.56 -21.60 30.35
CA SER A 331 -2.21 -21.95 31.72
C SER A 331 -1.01 -21.08 32.14
N PRO A 332 -0.99 -20.53 33.37
CA PRO A 332 0.07 -19.62 33.80
C PRO A 332 1.51 -20.14 33.64
N ASP A 333 1.69 -21.44 33.42
CA ASP A 333 2.97 -22.12 33.25
C ASP A 333 3.27 -22.58 31.80
N ALA A 334 2.39 -22.37 30.84
CA ALA A 334 2.59 -22.79 29.44
C ALA A 334 3.01 -21.60 28.56
N SER A 335 4.31 -21.43 28.36
CA SER A 335 4.82 -20.55 27.31
C SER A 335 4.47 -21.12 25.92
N LEU A 336 4.00 -20.30 25.00
CA LEU A 336 3.76 -20.68 23.59
C LEU A 336 4.98 -21.37 22.94
N GLU A 337 6.20 -21.05 23.41
CA GLU A 337 7.44 -21.74 23.03
C GLU A 337 7.52 -23.16 23.57
N ALA A 338 6.98 -23.46 24.75
CA ALA A 338 6.98 -24.80 25.30
C ALA A 338 6.02 -25.73 24.53
N ASP A 339 4.90 -25.23 24.01
CA ASP A 339 3.97 -25.97 23.18
C ASP A 339 4.48 -26.10 21.72
N GLN A 340 5.12 -25.08 21.16
CA GLN A 340 5.82 -25.15 19.90
C GLN A 340 7.05 -26.09 19.96
N ALA A 341 7.81 -26.06 21.06
CA ALA A 341 8.92 -26.97 21.28
C ALA A 341 8.47 -28.43 21.50
N ARG A 342 7.25 -28.66 22.00
CA ARG A 342 6.67 -30.01 22.16
C ARG A 342 5.95 -30.50 20.91
N GLY A 343 5.84 -29.67 19.84
CA GLY A 343 5.14 -30.04 18.61
C GLY A 343 3.64 -30.24 18.75
N GLN A 344 3.04 -29.80 19.85
CA GLN A 344 1.60 -29.89 20.08
C GLN A 344 0.92 -28.64 19.53
N LEU A 345 0.15 -28.82 18.46
CA LEU A 345 -0.68 -27.76 17.88
C LEU A 345 -1.97 -27.60 18.69
N PRO A 346 -2.47 -26.36 18.86
CA PRO A 346 -3.74 -26.14 19.55
C PRO A 346 -4.87 -26.89 18.84
N ARG A 347 -5.65 -27.68 19.56
CA ARG A 347 -6.76 -28.48 19.01
C ARG A 347 -7.90 -27.61 18.52
N ARG A 348 -8.12 -26.45 19.15
CA ARG A 348 -9.08 -25.42 18.74
C ARG A 348 -8.37 -24.09 18.58
N PHE A 349 -8.73 -23.35 17.55
CA PHE A 349 -8.20 -22.04 17.28
C PHE A 349 -9.28 -21.08 16.79
N VAL A 350 -9.05 -19.79 16.99
CA VAL A 350 -9.91 -18.71 16.52
C VAL A 350 -9.07 -17.69 15.73
N PRO A 351 -9.66 -16.94 14.80
CA PRO A 351 -9.01 -15.78 14.20
C PRO A 351 -8.47 -14.83 15.25
N PHE A 352 -7.38 -14.11 14.95
CA PHE A 352 -6.67 -13.29 15.93
C PHE A 352 -7.50 -12.16 16.55
N GLY A 353 -8.53 -11.65 15.88
CA GLY A 353 -9.41 -10.59 16.36
C GLY A 353 -10.82 -10.73 15.82
N HIS A 354 -11.80 -10.14 16.52
CA HIS A 354 -13.23 -10.23 16.18
C HIS A 354 -13.53 -9.65 14.79
N ALA A 355 -12.91 -8.53 14.43
CA ALA A 355 -13.10 -7.91 13.12
C ALA A 355 -12.59 -8.81 11.98
N PHE A 356 -11.45 -9.49 12.17
CA PHE A 356 -10.96 -10.46 11.20
C PHE A 356 -11.83 -11.72 11.14
N ALA A 357 -12.39 -12.15 12.29
CA ALA A 357 -13.35 -13.25 12.32
C ALA A 357 -14.62 -12.94 11.51
N ILE A 358 -15.15 -11.71 11.61
CA ILE A 358 -16.28 -11.22 10.79
C ILE A 358 -15.92 -11.23 9.30
N PHE A 359 -14.71 -10.79 8.94
CA PHE A 359 -14.25 -10.84 7.54
C PHE A 359 -14.21 -12.27 7.00
N VAL A 360 -13.66 -13.23 7.78
CA VAL A 360 -13.62 -14.66 7.41
C VAL A 360 -15.04 -15.26 7.29
N GLU A 361 -15.96 -14.91 8.20
CA GLU A 361 -17.36 -15.33 8.12
C GLU A 361 -18.02 -14.82 6.83
N GLY A 362 -17.74 -13.60 6.42
CA GLY A 362 -18.17 -13.06 5.12
C GLY A 362 -17.70 -13.93 3.95
N LYS A 363 -16.44 -14.40 3.98
CA LYS A 363 -15.89 -15.31 2.96
C LYS A 363 -16.57 -16.69 2.96
N ARG A 364 -16.99 -17.21 4.12
CA ARG A 364 -17.75 -18.47 4.23
C ARG A 364 -19.08 -18.40 3.48
N HIS A 365 -19.73 -17.24 3.46
CA HIS A 365 -21.00 -17.05 2.76
C HIS A 365 -20.83 -16.83 1.24
N GLU A 366 -19.69 -16.36 0.79
CA GLU A 366 -19.36 -16.22 -0.65
C GLU A 366 -19.20 -17.58 -1.37
N GLY A 367 -18.82 -18.64 -0.65
CA GLY A 367 -18.50 -19.99 -1.20
C GLY A 367 -19.65 -21.01 -1.22
N ARG A 368 -20.85 -20.71 -0.75
CA ARG A 368 -21.97 -21.68 -0.67
C ARG A 368 -22.89 -21.57 -1.88
N PRO A 369 -23.13 -22.68 -2.66
CA PRO A 369 -24.21 -22.71 -3.64
C PRO A 369 -25.57 -22.65 -2.91
N ALA A 370 -26.48 -21.84 -3.42
CA ALA A 370 -27.81 -21.62 -2.86
C ALA A 370 -28.60 -22.93 -2.80
N SER A 371 -28.78 -23.47 -1.61
CA SER A 371 -29.74 -24.56 -1.28
C SER A 371 -30.95 -23.94 -0.61
N THR A 372 -32.10 -24.26 -1.19
CA THR A 372 -33.45 -23.91 -0.77
C THR A 372 -33.74 -24.23 0.70
N ALA A 373 -34.20 -23.26 1.50
CA ALA A 373 -35.13 -23.46 2.61
C ALA A 373 -35.74 -22.14 3.11
N THR A 374 -36.98 -22.15 3.15
CA THR A 374 -38.15 -21.44 3.64
C THR A 374 -37.96 -20.71 4.99
N THR A 375 -38.44 -19.45 5.02
CA THR A 375 -39.03 -18.66 6.11
C THR A 375 -38.43 -18.68 7.53
N ALA A 376 -37.78 -17.55 7.90
CA ALA A 376 -37.98 -16.92 9.21
C ALA A 376 -37.73 -15.42 9.11
N THR A 377 -38.70 -14.67 9.53
CA THR A 377 -38.96 -13.25 9.46
C THR A 377 -37.90 -12.38 10.18
N GLY A 378 -37.46 -11.30 9.51
CA GLY A 378 -37.31 -10.00 10.13
C GLY A 378 -36.13 -9.79 11.07
N ALA A 379 -34.94 -9.45 10.51
CA ALA A 379 -33.89 -8.56 11.06
C ALA A 379 -32.51 -8.69 10.36
N ALA A 380 -32.40 -9.38 9.21
CA ALA A 380 -31.11 -9.62 8.52
C ALA A 380 -31.00 -8.92 7.15
N ALA A 381 -31.87 -8.00 6.81
CA ALA A 381 -31.97 -7.41 5.46
C ALA A 381 -31.05 -6.19 5.20
N ALA A 382 -30.07 -5.88 6.05
CA ALA A 382 -29.30 -4.63 5.94
C ALA A 382 -27.81 -4.80 5.65
N ARG A 383 -27.28 -5.99 5.30
CA ARG A 383 -25.83 -6.20 5.17
C ARG A 383 -25.43 -7.12 4.03
N GLN A 384 -25.84 -6.84 2.80
CA GLN A 384 -25.20 -7.41 1.61
C GLN A 384 -25.45 -6.50 0.43
N ALA A 385 -24.38 -5.93 -0.15
CA ALA A 385 -24.39 -5.60 -1.56
C ALA A 385 -24.41 -6.96 -2.30
N SER A 386 -25.59 -7.58 -2.36
CA SER A 386 -25.83 -8.81 -3.10
C SER A 386 -25.40 -8.58 -4.53
N ASP A 387 -24.67 -9.52 -5.13
CA ASP A 387 -24.43 -9.50 -6.57
C ASP A 387 -25.78 -9.30 -7.27
N LEU A 388 -25.85 -8.22 -8.04
CA LEU A 388 -27.06 -7.81 -8.73
C LEU A 388 -27.20 -8.50 -10.09
N THR A 389 -26.27 -9.36 -10.48
CA THR A 389 -26.31 -10.13 -11.73
C THR A 389 -27.60 -10.94 -11.80
N GLY A 390 -28.31 -10.81 -12.93
CA GLY A 390 -29.61 -11.42 -13.16
C GLY A 390 -30.80 -10.67 -12.55
N LYS A 391 -30.58 -9.64 -11.71
CA LYS A 391 -31.66 -8.81 -11.14
C LYS A 391 -32.05 -7.68 -12.08
N GLN A 392 -33.19 -7.07 -11.79
CA GLN A 392 -33.69 -5.89 -12.48
C GLN A 392 -33.52 -4.67 -11.57
N LEU A 393 -33.00 -3.58 -12.13
CA LEU A 393 -32.93 -2.27 -11.51
C LEU A 393 -33.73 -1.29 -12.37
N GLY A 394 -34.91 -0.91 -11.93
CA GLY A 394 -35.84 -0.11 -12.73
C GLY A 394 -36.13 -0.80 -14.08
N ASN A 395 -35.82 -0.13 -15.19
CA ASN A 395 -36.00 -0.62 -16.55
C ASN A 395 -34.78 -1.38 -17.11
N TYR A 396 -33.79 -1.70 -16.26
CA TYR A 396 -32.52 -2.26 -16.69
C TYR A 396 -32.30 -3.65 -16.10
N ARG A 397 -31.97 -4.63 -16.95
CA ARG A 397 -31.58 -5.98 -16.54
C ARG A 397 -30.07 -6.03 -16.34
N VAL A 398 -29.62 -6.38 -15.15
CA VAL A 398 -28.19 -6.53 -14.84
C VAL A 398 -27.69 -7.85 -15.41
N LEU A 399 -26.65 -7.82 -16.24
CA LEU A 399 -26.14 -9.00 -16.96
C LEU A 399 -24.88 -9.59 -16.31
N ALA A 400 -23.87 -8.75 -16.06
CA ALA A 400 -22.58 -9.19 -15.53
C ALA A 400 -21.86 -8.04 -14.81
N ALA A 401 -21.01 -8.34 -13.85
CA ALA A 401 -20.11 -7.35 -13.26
C ALA A 401 -18.98 -7.01 -14.27
N LEU A 402 -18.70 -5.72 -14.46
CA LEU A 402 -17.60 -5.20 -15.28
C LEU A 402 -16.38 -4.85 -14.43
N GLY A 403 -16.60 -4.37 -13.19
CA GLY A 403 -15.54 -3.99 -12.29
C GLY A 403 -16.07 -3.60 -10.92
N GLN A 404 -15.19 -3.60 -9.93
CA GLN A 404 -15.48 -3.19 -8.57
C GLN A 404 -14.41 -2.24 -8.08
N GLY A 405 -14.81 -1.06 -7.60
CA GLY A 405 -13.97 -0.10 -6.91
C GLY A 405 -14.39 0.05 -5.45
N GLY A 406 -13.62 0.78 -4.65
CA GLY A 406 -13.91 0.99 -3.22
C GLY A 406 -15.28 1.62 -2.92
N MET A 407 -15.83 2.42 -3.83
CA MET A 407 -17.05 3.21 -3.63
C MET A 407 -18.23 2.76 -4.48
N ALA A 408 -18.01 1.97 -5.52
CA ALA A 408 -19.06 1.53 -6.44
C ALA A 408 -18.68 0.23 -7.17
N LYS A 409 -19.70 -0.52 -7.59
CA LYS A 409 -19.56 -1.66 -8.48
C LYS A 409 -20.23 -1.33 -9.82
N VAL A 410 -19.56 -1.63 -10.93
CA VAL A 410 -20.07 -1.36 -12.26
C VAL A 410 -20.51 -2.67 -12.92
N TYR A 411 -21.70 -2.66 -13.49
CA TYR A 411 -22.28 -3.81 -14.18
C TYR A 411 -22.58 -3.50 -15.64
N LYS A 412 -22.48 -4.50 -16.49
CA LYS A 412 -23.11 -4.48 -17.79
C LYS A 412 -24.59 -4.73 -17.62
N GLY A 413 -25.42 -3.85 -18.14
CA GLY A 413 -26.87 -3.97 -18.14
C GLY A 413 -27.44 -3.98 -19.55
N TYR A 414 -28.71 -4.32 -19.65
CA TYR A 414 -29.48 -4.29 -20.88
C TYR A 414 -30.81 -3.59 -20.65
N GLN A 415 -31.14 -2.66 -21.53
CA GLN A 415 -32.42 -1.94 -21.52
C GLN A 415 -33.35 -2.52 -22.60
N PRO A 416 -34.32 -3.40 -22.25
CA PRO A 416 -35.13 -4.12 -23.25
C PRO A 416 -35.94 -3.21 -24.13
N LEU A 417 -36.52 -2.12 -23.57
CA LEU A 417 -37.39 -1.22 -24.34
C LEU A 417 -36.67 -0.46 -25.48
N LEU A 418 -35.36 -0.26 -25.36
CA LEU A 418 -34.56 0.46 -26.35
C LEU A 418 -33.52 -0.44 -27.05
N ASP A 419 -33.56 -1.74 -26.76
CA ASP A 419 -32.65 -2.77 -27.31
C ASP A 419 -31.17 -2.34 -27.27
N ARG A 420 -30.70 -1.91 -26.09
CA ARG A 420 -29.31 -1.45 -25.96
C ARG A 420 -28.65 -1.95 -24.67
N TYR A 421 -27.34 -2.08 -24.75
CA TYR A 421 -26.49 -2.31 -23.58
C TYR A 421 -26.16 -0.99 -22.88
N VAL A 422 -26.05 -1.04 -21.55
CA VAL A 422 -25.71 0.09 -20.69
C VAL A 422 -24.67 -0.33 -19.65
N ALA A 423 -23.93 0.60 -19.11
CA ALA A 423 -23.14 0.41 -17.91
C ALA A 423 -23.94 0.94 -16.70
N ILE A 424 -24.04 0.15 -15.64
CA ILE A 424 -24.79 0.48 -14.43
C ILE A 424 -23.80 0.56 -13.27
N LYS A 425 -23.54 1.76 -12.79
CA LYS A 425 -22.68 2.03 -11.62
C LYS A 425 -23.55 2.07 -10.38
N VAL A 426 -23.34 1.09 -9.49
CA VAL A 426 -24.08 0.92 -8.24
C VAL A 426 -23.23 1.39 -7.08
N LEU A 427 -23.75 2.27 -6.24
CA LEU A 427 -23.04 2.77 -5.07
C LEU A 427 -22.96 1.71 -3.98
N ALA A 428 -21.85 1.72 -3.25
CA ALA A 428 -21.68 0.86 -2.09
C ALA A 428 -22.67 1.23 -0.98
N ALA A 429 -23.31 0.23 -0.39
CA ALA A 429 -24.39 0.39 0.59
C ALA A 429 -24.00 1.24 1.83
N HIS A 430 -22.72 1.23 2.23
CA HIS A 430 -22.24 2.02 3.36
C HIS A 430 -22.24 3.55 3.10
N LEU A 431 -22.26 3.98 1.84
CA LEU A 431 -22.32 5.39 1.45
C LEU A 431 -23.77 5.93 1.37
N THR A 432 -24.76 5.05 1.33
CA THR A 432 -26.16 5.43 1.12
C THR A 432 -26.92 5.78 2.40
N GLY A 433 -26.29 5.61 3.57
CA GLY A 433 -26.88 5.92 4.87
C GLY A 433 -26.91 7.41 5.24
N ASP A 434 -26.13 8.26 4.56
CA ASP A 434 -26.00 9.69 4.82
C ASP A 434 -26.89 10.50 3.85
N GLU A 435 -27.82 11.30 4.40
CA GLU A 435 -28.77 12.10 3.61
C GLU A 435 -28.08 13.25 2.87
N GLU A 436 -27.06 13.84 3.46
CA GLU A 436 -26.27 14.90 2.83
C GLU A 436 -25.43 14.34 1.67
N PHE A 437 -24.89 13.13 1.84
CA PHE A 437 -24.21 12.40 0.77
C PHE A 437 -25.14 12.14 -0.41
N ARG A 438 -26.36 11.66 -0.16
CA ARG A 438 -27.36 11.38 -1.21
C ARG A 438 -27.71 12.62 -2.01
N ALA A 439 -27.99 13.74 -1.31
CA ALA A 439 -28.35 15.01 -1.95
C ALA A 439 -27.20 15.57 -2.80
N ARG A 440 -25.95 15.44 -2.36
CA ARG A 440 -24.75 15.84 -3.12
C ARG A 440 -24.59 14.97 -4.37
N PHE A 441 -24.64 13.64 -4.21
CA PHE A 441 -24.53 12.69 -5.32
C PHE A 441 -25.57 12.94 -6.41
N GLN A 442 -26.83 13.19 -6.04
CA GLN A 442 -27.90 13.50 -7.01
C GLN A 442 -27.63 14.81 -7.77
N ARG A 443 -27.17 15.85 -7.08
CA ARG A 443 -26.84 17.15 -7.74
C ARG A 443 -25.73 17.01 -8.75
N GLU A 444 -24.70 16.24 -8.43
CA GLU A 444 -23.54 16.05 -9.29
C GLU A 444 -23.85 15.10 -10.46
N ALA A 445 -24.56 14.01 -10.21
CA ALA A 445 -25.06 13.16 -11.28
C ALA A 445 -25.89 13.96 -12.29
N ALA A 446 -26.75 14.89 -11.81
CA ALA A 446 -27.53 15.80 -12.65
C ALA A 446 -26.66 16.80 -13.43
N ALA A 447 -25.53 17.25 -12.88
CA ALA A 447 -24.59 18.12 -13.59
C ALA A 447 -23.86 17.38 -14.71
N ILE A 448 -23.36 16.17 -14.42
CA ILE A 448 -22.66 15.31 -15.39
C ILE A 448 -23.62 14.85 -16.51
N ALA A 449 -24.87 14.56 -16.19
CA ALA A 449 -25.88 14.15 -17.18
C ALA A 449 -26.17 15.23 -18.25
N LYS A 450 -25.83 16.49 -17.99
CA LYS A 450 -25.95 17.60 -18.96
C LYS A 450 -24.79 17.67 -19.96
N LEU A 451 -23.68 16.99 -19.67
CA LEU A 451 -22.53 16.97 -20.57
C LEU A 451 -22.87 16.11 -21.80
N ARG A 452 -22.67 16.67 -22.98
CA ARG A 452 -22.82 15.96 -24.26
C ARG A 452 -21.58 16.23 -25.11
N HIS A 453 -20.69 15.26 -25.14
CA HIS A 453 -19.44 15.36 -25.89
C HIS A 453 -19.00 13.96 -26.38
N PRO A 454 -18.46 13.80 -27.57
CA PRO A 454 -18.07 12.48 -28.12
C PRO A 454 -17.03 11.74 -27.24
N ASN A 455 -16.22 12.50 -26.51
CA ASN A 455 -15.16 11.96 -25.64
C ASN A 455 -15.55 11.98 -24.14
N ILE A 456 -16.83 12.14 -23.80
CA ILE A 456 -17.35 12.04 -22.42
C ILE A 456 -18.47 10.99 -22.42
N VAL A 457 -18.44 10.06 -21.47
CA VAL A 457 -19.48 9.04 -21.32
C VAL A 457 -20.84 9.70 -21.08
N GLN A 458 -21.85 9.31 -21.85
CA GLN A 458 -23.20 9.85 -21.70
C GLN A 458 -23.89 9.16 -20.51
N VAL A 459 -24.30 9.94 -19.52
CA VAL A 459 -25.21 9.47 -18.47
C VAL A 459 -26.63 9.47 -19.01
N HIS A 460 -27.33 8.34 -18.85
CA HIS A 460 -28.67 8.13 -19.37
C HIS A 460 -29.73 8.27 -18.31
N ASP A 461 -29.45 7.78 -17.09
CA ASP A 461 -30.46 7.70 -16.04
C ASP A 461 -29.80 7.63 -14.66
N PHE A 462 -30.58 7.93 -13.64
CA PHE A 462 -30.24 7.76 -12.24
C PHE A 462 -31.46 7.18 -11.53
N GLY A 463 -31.29 6.13 -10.76
CA GLY A 463 -32.38 5.47 -10.06
C GLY A 463 -32.04 5.03 -8.64
N VAL A 464 -33.12 4.74 -7.91
CA VAL A 464 -33.06 4.16 -6.57
C VAL A 464 -34.02 2.97 -6.52
N GLU A 465 -33.52 1.80 -6.21
CA GLU A 465 -34.32 0.58 -6.03
C GLU A 465 -34.12 0.05 -4.60
N GLY A 466 -35.10 0.27 -3.74
CA GLY A 466 -34.95 0.01 -2.29
C GLY A 466 -33.87 0.91 -1.66
N GLN A 467 -32.74 0.29 -1.25
CA GLN A 467 -31.57 1.01 -0.73
C GLN A 467 -30.42 1.10 -1.73
N VAL A 468 -30.61 0.63 -2.96
CA VAL A 468 -29.60 0.61 -4.02
C VAL A 468 -29.69 1.87 -4.86
N TYR A 469 -28.68 2.72 -4.79
CA TYR A 469 -28.52 3.89 -5.65
C TYR A 469 -27.67 3.51 -6.85
N TYR A 470 -28.14 3.83 -8.05
CA TYR A 470 -27.43 3.46 -9.28
C TYR A 470 -27.51 4.56 -10.32
N MET A 471 -26.44 4.66 -11.11
CA MET A 471 -26.34 5.53 -12.27
C MET A 471 -26.20 4.67 -13.52
N VAL A 472 -26.98 4.98 -14.54
CA VAL A 472 -26.95 4.29 -15.84
C VAL A 472 -26.27 5.18 -16.85
N MET A 473 -25.27 4.63 -17.54
CA MET A 473 -24.49 5.34 -18.52
C MET A 473 -24.29 4.49 -19.78
N GLU A 474 -23.81 5.13 -20.83
CA GLU A 474 -23.43 4.49 -22.08
C GLU A 474 -22.45 3.33 -21.80
N TYR A 475 -22.70 2.18 -22.42
CA TYR A 475 -21.75 1.07 -22.40
C TYR A 475 -20.74 1.26 -23.53
N ILE A 476 -19.48 1.45 -23.17
CA ILE A 476 -18.37 1.56 -24.11
C ILE A 476 -17.81 0.15 -24.35
N ALA A 477 -17.96 -0.34 -25.57
CA ALA A 477 -17.34 -1.60 -25.97
C ALA A 477 -15.87 -1.35 -26.32
N GLY A 478 -14.95 -1.81 -25.46
CA GLY A 478 -13.51 -1.63 -25.62
C GLY A 478 -12.77 -1.68 -24.30
N ASP A 479 -11.45 -1.61 -24.38
CA ASP A 479 -10.56 -1.65 -23.22
C ASP A 479 -10.34 -0.25 -22.62
N SER A 480 -9.85 -0.22 -21.40
CA SER A 480 -9.36 1.04 -20.82
C SER A 480 -7.97 1.40 -21.36
N LEU A 481 -7.62 2.69 -21.32
CA LEU A 481 -6.25 3.15 -21.63
C LEU A 481 -5.21 2.45 -20.76
N LYS A 482 -5.54 2.16 -19.48
CA LYS A 482 -4.67 1.37 -18.60
C LYS A 482 -4.36 -0.02 -19.17
N THR A 483 -5.38 -0.74 -19.66
CA THR A 483 -5.21 -2.06 -20.29
C THR A 483 -4.37 -1.97 -21.56
N ARG A 484 -4.61 -0.95 -22.38
CA ARG A 484 -3.88 -0.71 -23.65
C ARG A 484 -2.40 -0.40 -23.40
N MET A 485 -2.10 0.48 -22.44
CA MET A 485 -0.72 0.82 -22.04
C MET A 485 0.00 -0.40 -21.46
N ARG A 486 -0.70 -1.18 -20.64
CA ARG A 486 -0.14 -2.42 -20.09
C ARG A 486 0.18 -3.43 -21.20
N ALA A 487 -0.71 -3.63 -22.15
CA ALA A 487 -0.48 -4.54 -23.27
C ALA A 487 0.73 -4.12 -24.12
N ALA A 488 0.91 -2.81 -24.39
CA ALA A 488 2.10 -2.31 -25.07
C ALA A 488 3.38 -2.59 -24.28
N ARG A 489 3.37 -2.30 -22.97
CA ARG A 489 4.53 -2.55 -22.09
C ARG A 489 4.87 -4.04 -21.99
N ASP A 490 3.88 -4.92 -21.85
CA ASP A 490 4.08 -6.38 -21.78
C ASP A 490 4.63 -6.94 -23.09
N ALA A 491 4.38 -6.26 -24.24
CA ALA A 491 4.99 -6.55 -25.54
C ALA A 491 6.39 -5.92 -25.74
N GLY A 492 6.89 -5.14 -24.78
CA GLY A 492 8.12 -4.37 -24.94
C GLY A 492 8.03 -3.20 -25.91
N GLU A 493 6.81 -2.74 -26.21
CA GLU A 493 6.51 -1.68 -27.16
C GLU A 493 5.99 -0.43 -26.43
N ARG A 494 6.04 0.73 -27.12
CA ARG A 494 5.37 1.95 -26.70
C ARG A 494 4.18 2.23 -27.59
N LEU A 495 3.26 3.08 -27.10
CA LEU A 495 2.18 3.56 -27.96
C LEU A 495 2.75 4.40 -29.12
N PRO A 496 2.25 4.23 -30.35
CA PRO A 496 2.68 5.05 -31.49
C PRO A 496 2.43 6.55 -31.23
N PRO A 497 3.31 7.44 -31.68
CA PRO A 497 3.15 8.89 -31.53
C PRO A 497 1.80 9.41 -32.02
N GLU A 498 1.32 8.91 -33.16
CA GLU A 498 0.04 9.29 -33.74
C GLU A 498 -1.15 8.87 -32.85
N GLU A 499 -1.06 7.68 -32.22
CA GLU A 499 -2.07 7.21 -31.28
C GLU A 499 -2.09 8.10 -30.04
N ILE A 500 -0.92 8.43 -29.47
CA ILE A 500 -0.80 9.31 -28.28
C ILE A 500 -1.42 10.68 -28.57
N ILE A 501 -1.08 11.30 -29.72
CA ILE A 501 -1.61 12.63 -30.06
C ILE A 501 -3.12 12.59 -30.26
N GLU A 502 -3.66 11.56 -30.88
CA GLU A 502 -5.11 11.45 -31.11
C GLU A 502 -5.86 11.23 -29.79
N LEU A 503 -5.33 10.39 -28.90
CA LEU A 503 -5.85 10.23 -27.55
C LEU A 503 -5.84 11.55 -26.78
N LEU A 504 -4.73 12.28 -26.83
CA LEU A 504 -4.59 13.57 -26.13
C LEU A 504 -5.57 14.61 -26.67
N ARG A 505 -5.81 14.67 -27.97
CA ARG A 505 -6.80 15.61 -28.58
C ARG A 505 -8.20 15.35 -28.05
N GLY A 506 -8.62 14.08 -28.05
CA GLY A 506 -9.93 13.71 -27.54
C GLY A 506 -10.10 14.02 -26.06
N LEU A 507 -9.06 13.72 -25.24
CA LEU A 507 -9.07 14.00 -23.80
C LEU A 507 -9.06 15.50 -23.49
N ALA A 508 -8.22 16.28 -24.18
CA ALA A 508 -8.15 17.72 -24.04
C ALA A 508 -9.49 18.38 -24.40
N SER A 509 -10.09 17.97 -25.54
CA SER A 509 -11.40 18.48 -25.98
C SER A 509 -12.49 18.18 -24.94
N ALA A 510 -12.49 16.97 -24.35
CA ALA A 510 -13.41 16.60 -23.29
C ALA A 510 -13.24 17.42 -22.01
N LEU A 511 -11.98 17.63 -21.58
CA LEU A 511 -11.67 18.42 -20.39
C LEU A 511 -12.03 19.90 -20.58
N ASP A 512 -11.59 20.51 -21.68
CA ASP A 512 -11.87 21.91 -21.97
C ASP A 512 -13.39 22.16 -22.03
N TYR A 513 -14.16 21.26 -22.66
CA TYR A 513 -15.63 21.30 -22.70
C TYR A 513 -16.27 21.22 -21.30
N ALA A 514 -15.75 20.36 -20.41
CA ALA A 514 -16.26 20.23 -19.05
C ALA A 514 -15.88 21.46 -18.18
N HIS A 515 -14.65 21.96 -18.33
CA HIS A 515 -14.13 23.12 -17.59
C HIS A 515 -14.87 24.41 -17.93
N GLU A 516 -15.22 24.64 -19.21
CA GLU A 516 -16.07 25.75 -19.64
C GLU A 516 -17.46 25.74 -18.95
N ARG A 517 -17.89 24.58 -18.46
CA ARG A 517 -19.15 24.38 -17.73
C ARG A 517 -18.95 24.28 -16.21
N SER A 518 -17.76 24.68 -15.74
CA SER A 518 -17.37 24.64 -14.31
C SER A 518 -17.43 23.24 -13.69
N ILE A 519 -17.22 22.19 -14.51
CA ILE A 519 -17.16 20.79 -14.07
C ILE A 519 -15.71 20.34 -14.15
N ILE A 520 -15.14 19.95 -13.01
CA ILE A 520 -13.78 19.43 -12.86
C ILE A 520 -13.85 17.92 -12.66
N HIS A 521 -13.01 17.14 -13.35
CA HIS A 521 -13.05 15.68 -13.30
C HIS A 521 -12.51 15.13 -11.96
N ARG A 522 -11.42 15.67 -11.45
CA ARG A 522 -10.77 15.37 -10.14
C ARG A 522 -10.22 13.96 -9.96
N ASP A 523 -10.45 13.01 -10.87
CA ASP A 523 -9.94 11.64 -10.81
C ASP A 523 -9.45 11.14 -12.18
N MET A 524 -8.70 12.02 -12.88
CA MET A 524 -8.09 11.69 -14.17
C MET A 524 -7.02 10.61 -13.99
N LYS A 525 -7.21 9.45 -14.64
CA LYS A 525 -6.26 8.33 -14.66
C LYS A 525 -6.57 7.38 -15.82
N PRO A 526 -5.62 6.58 -16.31
CA PRO A 526 -5.83 5.68 -17.45
C PRO A 526 -6.96 4.67 -17.27
N ALA A 527 -7.29 4.29 -16.03
CA ALA A 527 -8.41 3.38 -15.74
C ALA A 527 -9.79 4.02 -16.00
N ASN A 528 -9.90 5.34 -15.95
CA ASN A 528 -11.13 6.11 -16.18
C ASN A 528 -11.25 6.62 -17.63
N ILE A 529 -10.40 6.14 -18.54
CA ILE A 529 -10.40 6.45 -19.96
C ILE A 529 -10.68 5.16 -20.73
N MET A 530 -11.87 5.06 -21.32
CA MET A 530 -12.24 3.93 -22.17
C MET A 530 -11.89 4.23 -23.62
N LEU A 531 -11.49 3.21 -24.36
CA LEU A 531 -11.10 3.31 -25.76
C LEU A 531 -12.20 2.70 -26.64
N ARG A 532 -12.99 3.55 -27.30
CA ARG A 532 -14.02 3.12 -28.24
C ARG A 532 -13.38 2.76 -29.57
N ILE A 533 -13.66 1.56 -30.06
CA ILE A 533 -13.27 1.11 -31.39
C ILE A 533 -14.48 1.25 -32.30
N GLU A 534 -14.38 2.07 -33.35
CA GLU A 534 -15.44 2.17 -34.35
C GLU A 534 -15.40 0.98 -35.32
N GLU A 535 -16.47 0.18 -35.33
CA GLU A 535 -16.64 -0.92 -36.28
C GLU A 535 -16.99 -0.35 -37.68
N GLY A 536 -16.17 -0.63 -38.70
CA GLY A 536 -16.52 -0.37 -40.09
C GLY A 536 -15.66 0.60 -40.90
N GLY A 537 -14.58 1.16 -40.32
CA GLY A 537 -13.63 1.98 -41.09
C GLY A 537 -12.71 1.13 -41.98
N ARG A 538 -12.44 1.54 -43.23
CA ARG A 538 -11.39 0.95 -44.08
C ARG A 538 -10.02 1.36 -43.52
N GLY A 539 -9.35 0.47 -42.82
CA GLY A 539 -8.08 0.68 -42.15
C GLY A 539 -8.14 0.24 -40.67
N ASN A 540 -7.04 0.36 -39.93
CA ASN A 540 -7.01 0.14 -38.49
C ASN A 540 -7.30 1.50 -37.81
N PRO A 541 -8.58 1.83 -37.44
CA PRO A 541 -8.91 3.13 -36.92
C PRO A 541 -8.25 3.30 -35.54
N LEU A 542 -7.67 4.48 -35.30
CA LEU A 542 -7.16 4.82 -33.96
C LEU A 542 -8.35 4.85 -32.97
N PRO A 543 -8.15 4.34 -31.75
CA PRO A 543 -9.23 4.29 -30.76
C PRO A 543 -9.62 5.70 -30.30
N THR A 544 -10.92 5.94 -30.17
CA THR A 544 -11.47 7.20 -29.65
C THR A 544 -11.52 7.14 -28.12
N PRO A 545 -10.83 8.03 -27.39
CA PRO A 545 -10.87 8.04 -25.93
C PRO A 545 -12.22 8.60 -25.44
N VAL A 546 -12.78 7.99 -24.40
CA VAL A 546 -14.00 8.42 -23.74
C VAL A 546 -13.75 8.50 -22.23
N LEU A 547 -13.85 9.70 -21.66
CA LEU A 547 -13.76 9.95 -20.23
C LEU A 547 -14.96 9.36 -19.51
N THR A 548 -14.69 8.60 -18.46
CA THR A 548 -15.68 8.03 -17.55
C THR A 548 -15.40 8.45 -16.12
N ASP A 549 -16.36 8.24 -15.24
CA ASP A 549 -16.14 8.37 -13.79
C ASP A 549 -15.63 9.75 -13.34
N PHE A 550 -16.27 10.82 -13.82
CA PHE A 550 -16.11 12.13 -13.19
C PHE A 550 -16.22 11.99 -11.67
N GLY A 551 -15.26 12.53 -10.93
CA GLY A 551 -14.99 12.24 -9.51
C GLY A 551 -16.09 12.58 -8.52
N VAL A 552 -17.33 12.17 -8.81
CA VAL A 552 -18.54 12.36 -7.99
C VAL A 552 -18.29 11.97 -6.53
N ALA A 553 -17.54 10.91 -6.30
CA ALA A 553 -17.24 10.42 -4.96
C ALA A 553 -16.20 11.29 -4.21
N LYS A 554 -15.21 11.89 -4.88
CA LYS A 554 -14.19 12.74 -4.25
C LYS A 554 -14.69 14.12 -3.84
N ILE A 555 -15.71 14.64 -4.50
CA ILE A 555 -16.38 15.89 -4.12
C ILE A 555 -17.23 15.68 -2.86
N LEU A 556 -17.73 14.45 -2.68
CA LEU A 556 -18.59 14.08 -1.55
C LEU A 556 -17.81 13.95 -0.23
N GLU A 557 -16.50 13.68 -0.30
CA GLU A 557 -15.66 13.55 0.90
C GLU A 557 -15.29 14.89 1.53
N GLY A 558 -15.71 16.03 0.96
CA GLY A 558 -15.37 17.37 1.42
C GLY A 558 -13.91 17.38 1.85
N VAL A 559 -12.97 17.55 0.92
CA VAL A 559 -11.53 17.41 1.15
C VAL A 559 -11.05 18.30 2.28
N GLN A 560 -11.18 17.82 3.50
CA GLN A 560 -10.32 18.23 4.58
C GLN A 560 -9.26 17.12 4.72
N PHE A 561 -8.13 17.32 4.06
CA PHE A 561 -6.88 16.61 4.35
C PHE A 561 -6.38 16.98 5.75
N THR A 562 -7.23 16.82 6.75
CA THR A 562 -6.88 17.02 8.15
C THR A 562 -6.96 15.69 8.86
N GLY A 563 -5.81 15.00 8.91
CA GLY A 563 -5.46 14.10 10.02
C GLY A 563 -6.27 12.82 10.25
N THR A 564 -7.28 12.50 9.45
CA THR A 564 -8.08 11.29 9.62
C THR A 564 -7.84 10.38 8.44
N GLY A 565 -7.23 9.21 8.68
CA GLY A 565 -6.80 8.18 7.74
C GLY A 565 -7.86 7.69 6.74
N MET A 566 -8.35 8.59 5.90
CA MET A 566 -9.15 8.22 4.73
C MET A 566 -8.24 7.56 3.70
N THR A 567 -8.69 6.48 3.14
CA THR A 567 -8.08 5.75 2.04
C THR A 567 -7.88 6.72 0.88
N ILE A 568 -6.69 7.30 0.79
CA ILE A 568 -6.25 7.97 -0.44
C ILE A 568 -6.23 6.84 -1.48
N GLY A 569 -7.16 6.88 -2.44
CA GLY A 569 -7.01 6.08 -3.65
C GLY A 569 -5.61 6.33 -4.20
N THR A 570 -5.04 5.41 -4.96
CA THR A 570 -3.67 5.48 -5.46
C THR A 570 -3.38 6.91 -5.96
N PRO A 571 -2.49 7.68 -5.31
CA PRO A 571 -2.29 9.10 -5.60
C PRO A 571 -1.44 9.35 -6.85
N ASP A 572 -1.18 8.32 -7.65
CA ASP A 572 -0.23 8.29 -8.77
C ASP A 572 -0.47 9.38 -9.82
N TYR A 573 -1.69 9.93 -9.90
CA TYR A 573 -2.08 10.98 -10.85
C TYR A 573 -2.60 12.24 -10.15
N MET A 574 -2.47 12.33 -8.82
CA MET A 574 -3.07 13.39 -8.02
C MET A 574 -2.29 14.69 -8.16
N ALA A 575 -2.98 15.81 -8.36
CA ALA A 575 -2.33 17.12 -8.40
C ALA A 575 -1.87 17.57 -6.99
N PRO A 576 -0.77 18.36 -6.90
CA PRO A 576 -0.23 18.86 -5.64
C PRO A 576 -1.26 19.54 -4.74
N GLU A 577 -2.12 20.40 -5.30
CA GLU A 577 -3.18 21.11 -4.60
C GLU A 577 -4.24 20.17 -4.01
N GLN A 578 -4.56 19.08 -4.70
CA GLN A 578 -5.46 18.04 -4.18
C GLN A 578 -4.84 17.34 -2.96
N GLY A 579 -3.54 17.08 -3.02
CA GLY A 579 -2.81 16.43 -1.92
C GLY A 579 -2.56 17.34 -0.73
N SER A 580 -2.49 18.65 -0.95
CA SER A 580 -2.24 19.66 0.09
C SER A 580 -3.53 20.23 0.70
N GLY A 581 -4.71 19.81 0.22
CA GLY A 581 -6.00 20.34 0.71
C GLY A 581 -6.24 21.79 0.31
N GLN A 582 -5.61 22.27 -0.76
CA GLN A 582 -5.82 23.60 -1.33
C GLN A 582 -7.04 23.60 -2.25
N GLU A 583 -7.43 24.78 -2.73
CA GLU A 583 -8.54 24.92 -3.67
C GLU A 583 -8.22 24.20 -4.99
N VAL A 584 -9.07 23.26 -5.37
CA VAL A 584 -8.91 22.45 -6.59
C VAL A 584 -9.62 23.13 -7.75
N THR A 585 -8.84 23.55 -8.74
CA THR A 585 -9.33 24.16 -9.97
C THR A 585 -9.20 23.19 -11.17
N TYR A 586 -9.64 23.61 -12.35
CA TYR A 586 -9.47 22.86 -13.61
C TYR A 586 -7.99 22.49 -13.90
N SER A 587 -7.06 23.25 -13.35
CA SER A 587 -5.62 23.00 -13.50
C SER A 587 -5.15 21.67 -12.89
N ALA A 588 -5.93 21.12 -11.94
CA ALA A 588 -5.66 19.79 -11.36
C ALA A 588 -5.84 18.66 -12.40
N ASP A 589 -6.87 18.75 -13.25
CA ASP A 589 -7.09 17.78 -14.33
C ASP A 589 -5.98 17.86 -15.38
N LEU A 590 -5.47 19.06 -15.67
CA LEU A 590 -4.36 19.26 -16.61
C LEU A 590 -3.04 18.69 -16.06
N TYR A 591 -2.80 18.79 -14.76
CA TYR A 591 -1.67 18.12 -14.11
C TYR A 591 -1.77 16.60 -14.25
N SER A 592 -2.93 16.03 -13.92
CA SER A 592 -3.17 14.59 -14.04
C SER A 592 -3.05 14.11 -15.49
N LEU A 593 -3.49 14.92 -16.47
CA LEU A 593 -3.27 14.65 -17.90
C LEU A 593 -1.76 14.68 -18.23
N GLY A 594 -0.99 15.60 -17.66
CA GLY A 594 0.48 15.64 -17.78
C GLY A 594 1.14 14.36 -17.26
N VAL A 595 0.68 13.79 -16.12
CA VAL A 595 1.16 12.51 -15.60
C VAL A 595 0.82 11.37 -16.56
N ILE A 596 -0.39 11.35 -17.14
CA ILE A 596 -0.80 10.35 -18.13
C ILE A 596 0.07 10.45 -19.39
N VAL A 597 0.39 11.68 -19.85
CA VAL A 597 1.31 11.89 -21.00
C VAL A 597 2.68 11.32 -20.69
N TYR A 598 3.24 11.63 -19.52
CA TYR A 598 4.53 11.09 -19.09
C TYR A 598 4.53 9.56 -19.15
N GLU A 599 3.52 8.93 -18.56
CA GLU A 599 3.41 7.46 -18.53
C GLU A 599 3.23 6.85 -19.92
N MET A 600 2.46 7.48 -20.82
CA MET A 600 2.32 7.01 -22.22
C MET A 600 3.64 7.08 -23.00
N LEU A 601 4.49 8.09 -22.72
CA LEU A 601 5.75 8.31 -23.39
C LEU A 601 6.86 7.39 -22.90
N VAL A 602 6.94 7.21 -21.58
CA VAL A 602 8.04 6.49 -20.92
C VAL A 602 7.68 5.03 -20.61
N GLY A 603 6.38 4.72 -20.44
CA GLY A 603 5.89 3.41 -19.97
C GLY A 603 5.86 3.28 -18.44
N GLU A 604 6.32 4.31 -17.71
CA GLU A 604 6.38 4.35 -16.25
C GLU A 604 5.88 5.69 -15.72
N LEU A 605 5.43 5.70 -14.47
CA LEU A 605 5.01 6.92 -13.77
C LEU A 605 6.21 7.85 -13.47
N PRO A 606 6.00 9.19 -13.45
CA PRO A 606 7.06 10.13 -13.07
C PRO A 606 7.47 9.98 -11.60
N PHE A 607 6.53 9.63 -10.75
CA PHE A 607 6.74 9.48 -9.31
C PHE A 607 6.25 8.12 -8.84
N THR A 608 7.12 7.40 -8.14
CA THR A 608 6.84 6.08 -7.57
C THR A 608 7.49 6.01 -6.19
N ALA A 609 6.79 5.43 -5.23
CA ALA A 609 7.31 5.18 -3.88
C ALA A 609 6.52 4.03 -3.22
N ASP A 610 7.08 3.49 -2.15
CA ASP A 610 6.52 2.32 -1.45
C ASP A 610 5.19 2.60 -0.73
N THR A 611 4.88 3.87 -0.51
CA THR A 611 3.63 4.26 0.15
C THR A 611 2.87 5.32 -0.64
N PRO A 612 1.53 5.27 -0.62
CA PRO A 612 0.71 6.31 -1.25
C PRO A 612 1.04 7.73 -0.75
N VAL A 613 1.39 7.87 0.52
CA VAL A 613 1.78 9.17 1.09
C VAL A 613 3.11 9.65 0.52
N ALA A 614 4.08 8.77 0.34
CA ALA A 614 5.37 9.14 -0.26
C ALA A 614 5.21 9.53 -1.74
N VAL A 615 4.37 8.83 -2.51
CA VAL A 615 3.99 9.24 -3.88
C VAL A 615 3.35 10.62 -3.85
N LEU A 616 2.43 10.87 -2.94
CA LEU A 616 1.77 12.17 -2.78
C LEU A 616 2.78 13.28 -2.47
N LEU A 617 3.73 13.04 -1.57
CA LEU A 617 4.79 14.00 -1.24
C LEU A 617 5.67 14.30 -2.45
N GLN A 618 5.97 13.31 -3.30
CA GLN A 618 6.69 13.55 -4.55
C GLN A 618 5.88 14.42 -5.53
N HIS A 619 4.57 14.20 -5.65
CA HIS A 619 3.70 15.09 -6.43
C HIS A 619 3.72 16.54 -5.89
N ILE A 620 3.81 16.72 -4.58
CA ILE A 620 3.84 18.06 -3.95
C ILE A 620 5.18 18.76 -4.14
N SER A 621 6.31 18.04 -4.04
CA SER A 621 7.63 18.69 -3.89
C SER A 621 8.71 18.23 -4.88
N ALA A 622 8.64 17.02 -5.45
CA ALA A 622 9.71 16.51 -6.31
C ALA A 622 9.58 17.00 -7.76
N THR A 623 10.71 17.28 -8.40
CA THR A 623 10.77 17.56 -9.84
C THR A 623 10.58 16.27 -10.63
N PRO A 624 9.76 16.26 -11.71
CA PRO A 624 9.62 15.08 -12.54
C PRO A 624 10.95 14.73 -13.22
N PRO A 625 11.33 13.44 -13.25
CA PRO A 625 12.53 13.01 -13.96
C PRO A 625 12.45 13.37 -15.45
N PRO A 626 13.52 13.92 -16.07
CA PRO A 626 13.55 14.19 -17.49
C PRO A 626 13.32 12.91 -18.31
N ILE A 627 12.43 12.97 -19.32
CA ILE A 627 12.09 11.78 -20.12
C ILE A 627 13.25 11.30 -20.98
N HIS A 628 14.13 12.20 -21.46
CA HIS A 628 15.27 11.81 -22.28
C HIS A 628 16.25 10.86 -21.56
N LEU A 629 16.27 10.87 -20.21
CA LEU A 629 17.08 9.93 -19.42
C LEU A 629 16.48 8.51 -19.39
N ARG A 630 15.17 8.39 -19.49
CA ARG A 630 14.45 7.09 -19.46
C ARG A 630 14.08 6.59 -20.85
N ALA A 631 13.93 7.50 -21.82
CA ALA A 631 13.57 7.26 -23.20
C ALA A 631 14.40 8.13 -24.15
N PRO A 632 15.71 7.80 -24.37
CA PRO A 632 16.65 8.62 -25.15
C PRO A 632 16.28 8.82 -26.63
N ASP A 633 15.39 8.00 -27.14
CA ASP A 633 14.86 8.07 -28.51
C ASP A 633 13.76 9.13 -28.68
N LEU A 634 13.23 9.67 -27.60
CA LEU A 634 12.23 10.74 -27.64
C LEU A 634 12.88 12.12 -27.77
N PRO A 635 12.23 13.08 -28.46
CA PRO A 635 12.76 14.44 -28.60
C PRO A 635 12.96 15.12 -27.25
N PRO A 636 14.16 15.69 -26.96
CA PRO A 636 14.41 16.38 -25.69
C PRO A 636 13.51 17.59 -25.42
N ALA A 637 12.88 18.15 -26.46
CA ALA A 637 11.91 19.23 -26.31
C ALA A 637 10.68 18.85 -25.48
N LEU A 638 10.35 17.54 -25.41
CA LEU A 638 9.25 17.03 -24.58
C LEU A 638 9.53 17.18 -23.08
N ASP A 639 10.79 17.25 -22.63
CA ASP A 639 11.12 17.50 -21.23
C ASP A 639 10.52 18.80 -20.73
N ASN A 640 10.71 19.90 -21.49
CA ASN A 640 10.18 21.22 -21.14
C ASN A 640 8.65 21.24 -21.09
N VAL A 641 8.02 20.48 -22.01
CA VAL A 641 6.55 20.37 -22.04
C VAL A 641 6.03 19.69 -20.78
N LEU A 642 6.67 18.59 -20.38
CA LEU A 642 6.25 17.83 -19.19
C LEU A 642 6.63 18.54 -17.90
N GLU A 643 7.78 19.21 -17.81
CA GLU A 643 8.15 20.05 -16.68
C GLU A 643 7.08 21.12 -16.42
N ARG A 644 6.60 21.80 -17.47
CA ARG A 644 5.51 22.77 -17.38
C ARG A 644 4.17 22.12 -17.03
N ALA A 645 3.81 21.01 -17.65
CA ALA A 645 2.54 20.32 -17.36
C ALA A 645 2.48 19.83 -15.90
N LEU A 646 3.62 19.42 -15.35
CA LEU A 646 3.79 18.92 -13.98
C LEU A 646 4.31 19.97 -12.99
N ALA A 647 4.23 21.28 -13.35
CA ALA A 647 4.56 22.38 -12.46
C ALA A 647 3.74 22.31 -11.17
N LYS A 648 4.38 22.60 -10.04
CA LYS A 648 3.75 22.45 -8.73
C LYS A 648 2.65 23.50 -8.49
N LYS A 649 2.86 24.71 -9.00
CA LYS A 649 1.89 25.79 -8.92
C LYS A 649 0.94 25.73 -10.12
N PRO A 650 -0.39 25.78 -9.88
CA PRO A 650 -1.40 25.69 -10.93
C PRO A 650 -1.24 26.74 -12.04
N GLU A 651 -0.84 27.99 -11.68
CA GLU A 651 -0.67 29.12 -12.59
C GLU A 651 0.54 28.98 -13.54
N GLU A 652 1.49 28.12 -13.24
CA GLU A 652 2.67 27.87 -14.08
C GLU A 652 2.38 26.83 -15.18
N ARG A 653 1.26 26.10 -15.08
CA ARG A 653 0.85 25.05 -16.03
C ARG A 653 0.27 25.63 -17.32
N TYR A 654 -0.20 24.75 -18.19
CA TYR A 654 -0.92 25.13 -19.40
C TYR A 654 -2.30 25.70 -19.05
N PRO A 655 -2.80 26.71 -19.81
CA PRO A 655 -4.09 27.34 -19.52
C PRO A 655 -5.30 26.45 -19.82
N ASN A 656 -5.15 25.47 -20.72
CA ASN A 656 -6.19 24.52 -21.10
C ASN A 656 -5.57 23.26 -21.74
N GLY A 657 -6.39 22.25 -22.01
CA GLY A 657 -5.94 21.00 -22.61
C GLY A 657 -5.43 21.16 -24.04
N ALA A 658 -6.06 22.00 -24.83
CA ALA A 658 -5.66 22.28 -26.21
C ALA A 658 -4.22 22.81 -26.29
N ALA A 659 -3.84 23.74 -25.39
CA ALA A 659 -2.48 24.30 -25.34
C ALA A 659 -1.43 23.25 -24.96
N LEU A 660 -1.77 22.31 -24.06
CA LEU A 660 -0.89 21.19 -23.73
C LEU A 660 -0.65 20.27 -24.94
N VAL A 661 -1.74 19.88 -25.63
CA VAL A 661 -1.65 19.02 -26.83
C VAL A 661 -0.83 19.67 -27.93
N GLU A 662 -1.03 20.96 -28.18
CA GLU A 662 -0.25 21.72 -29.16
C GLU A 662 1.24 21.71 -28.82
N ALA A 663 1.59 21.93 -27.55
CA ALA A 663 2.97 21.91 -27.08
C ALA A 663 3.61 20.52 -27.25
N VAL A 664 2.90 19.42 -26.89
CA VAL A 664 3.38 18.06 -27.11
C VAL A 664 3.63 17.80 -28.60
N GLN A 665 2.68 18.20 -29.45
CA GLN A 665 2.75 17.98 -30.89
C GLN A 665 3.92 18.74 -31.53
N GLN A 666 4.13 20.01 -31.15
CA GLN A 666 5.26 20.83 -31.60
C GLN A 666 6.60 20.24 -31.14
N ALA A 667 6.71 19.83 -29.87
CA ALA A 667 7.92 19.22 -29.32
C ALA A 667 8.28 17.89 -30.01
N TRP A 668 7.28 17.18 -30.52
CA TRP A 668 7.47 15.93 -31.27
C TRP A 668 7.81 16.17 -32.76
N GLY A 669 7.66 17.41 -33.25
CA GLY A 669 7.88 17.73 -34.66
C GLY A 669 6.80 17.17 -35.60
N LEU A 670 5.64 16.83 -35.08
CA LEU A 670 4.50 16.30 -35.85
C LEU A 670 3.73 17.48 -36.44
N ALA A 671 3.56 17.47 -37.78
CA ALA A 671 2.80 18.50 -38.47
C ALA A 671 1.33 18.53 -38.00
N PRO A 672 0.74 19.72 -37.78
CA PRO A 672 -0.67 19.82 -37.47
C PRO A 672 -1.48 19.23 -38.63
N ARG A 673 -2.31 18.22 -38.35
CA ARG A 673 -3.28 17.77 -39.34
C ARG A 673 -4.24 18.93 -39.68
N ALA A 674 -4.20 19.40 -40.91
CA ALA A 674 -5.20 20.34 -41.46
C ALA A 674 -6.57 19.64 -41.51
N GLY A 675 -7.33 19.76 -40.42
CA GLY A 675 -8.64 19.13 -40.26
C GLY A 675 -9.45 19.90 -39.23
N GLY A 676 -10.24 20.87 -39.69
CA GLY A 676 -10.97 21.84 -38.92
C GLY A 676 -11.87 21.26 -37.85
N LEU A 677 -11.93 21.98 -36.75
CA LEU A 677 -13.08 22.06 -35.86
C LEU A 677 -14.36 22.27 -36.69
N ARG A 678 -15.21 21.27 -36.74
CA ARG A 678 -16.65 21.40 -37.11
C ARG A 678 -17.49 20.86 -35.95
#